data_06e6294449dc5f3cfe1bb203d3af6392
#
_entry.id   06e6294449dc5f3cfe1bb203d3af6392
#
_cell.length_a   1.000
_cell.length_b   1.000
_cell.length_c   1.000
_cell.angle_alpha   90.00
_cell.angle_beta   90.00
_cell.angle_gamma   90.00
#
_symmetry.space_group_name_H-M   'P 1'
#
loop_
_entity.id
_entity.type
_entity.pdbx_description
1 polymer ?
#
loop_
_entity_poly.entity_id
_entity_poly.type
_entity_poly.pdbx_seq_one_letter_code
_entity_poly.pdbx_strand_id
1 'polypeptide(L)'
;MTDRPSLASLRSAVPFVERHVGPDEAEVATMLAALAGDDADTHDLDSFLASAVPSAIRHDAALQLPPALDEAEALAALRDKAARNAPGVSMIGLGYSPTTTPAVIRRNVLENPAWYTAYTPYQPEISQGRLEALLTFQTMVADLTGLPTANASLLDEGTAAAEAITLVRRANRAAEPGPFVVDADSLPQTLAVVRTRAEAMGLEILVTDLDDGLPDGDLAGVLIAYPGASGAVRDPRPVIEQVHGRGGLAVVTTDPLALLLLEGPGHLGADVVVGSSQRFGVPMFYGGPHAAYMAVRSGLERHLPGRLVGVSRDAEGRPAYRLALQTREQHIRRDKATSNICTAQVLLAVTAAMYAVHHGPKGLRRVAERVHRSAAVLAAGLAEGGVEVETAAFFDTVVACVPGRAEHVVAAARAAGIHLRGIDEDRVGISTSEVTTPEHLHAVWSAFGLETPDLAALDVSAADALPEQLRRQTEVLTHPTFNSFRSETAMLRYLRRLSDRDFALDRGMIPLGSCTMKLNAAAEMEPISWPGFADLHPFVPAEDAAGLREVVHELEAWLAEVTGYAAVSVQPNAGSQGELAGLLAIRAYHRSRGDDQRNVCLIPSSAHGTNAASAVMAGMRVVVVKADEQGAVDLADLEAHCTEHAETLAAVMVTYPSTHGAYEDGIAELCRTVHEHGGQVYVDGANLNALLGHARPGDFGGDVSHLNLHKTFCIPHGGGGPGVGPVAVAEHLVPFLPSHPLHPDPARREGIGAISAAPYGSAGILPISWAYVAMMGGAGLTRSTSVAVLSANYLAARLAEHFPVLYRGHGGHVAHECILDLRELTRSSGVSVDDVAKRLVDYGFHAPTMSFPVAGTLMVEPTESEDLAELDRFVDAMTAIRGEIDAIASGKVELEQSPLRRAPHTAEALLSWDRPYDMATGCFPAGSPRDKYWPAVARVDQAWGDRNLTCSCPPIEAFE
;
A
#
# COMPACT_ATOMS: atom_id res chain seq x y z
N MET A 1 19.30 -44.30 -30.33
CA MET A 1 19.53 -44.14 -28.90
C MET A 1 18.26 -43.47 -28.35
N THR A 2 17.56 -44.12 -27.47
CA THR A 2 16.41 -43.49 -26.80
C THR A 2 16.95 -42.35 -25.98
N ASP A 3 16.54 -41.14 -26.35
CA ASP A 3 16.87 -39.91 -25.60
C ASP A 3 16.22 -40.03 -24.23
N ARG A 4 16.91 -40.59 -23.26
CA ARG A 4 16.47 -40.66 -21.88
C ARG A 4 16.78 -39.31 -21.25
N PRO A 5 15.77 -38.62 -20.73
CA PRO A 5 16.00 -37.37 -20.02
C PRO A 5 16.94 -37.61 -18.84
N SER A 6 17.82 -36.67 -18.55
CA SER A 6 18.76 -36.76 -17.44
C SER A 6 18.01 -36.59 -16.10
N LEU A 7 18.54 -37.10 -14.99
CA LEU A 7 17.98 -36.84 -13.67
C LEU A 7 17.88 -35.31 -13.37
N ALA A 8 18.82 -34.54 -13.90
CA ALA A 8 18.82 -33.09 -13.76
C ALA A 8 17.64 -32.44 -14.54
N SER A 9 17.30 -32.95 -15.74
CA SER A 9 16.14 -32.45 -16.51
C SER A 9 14.79 -32.95 -15.98
N LEU A 10 14.80 -33.94 -15.09
CA LEU A 10 13.61 -34.47 -14.40
C LEU A 10 13.52 -33.99 -12.95
N ARG A 11 14.34 -33.02 -12.54
CA ARG A 11 14.42 -32.55 -11.16
C ARG A 11 13.11 -31.89 -10.68
N SER A 12 12.45 -31.13 -11.56
CA SER A 12 11.12 -30.62 -11.34
C SER A 12 10.14 -31.22 -12.34
N ALA A 13 8.96 -31.63 -11.89
CA ALA A 13 7.92 -32.15 -12.80
C ALA A 13 7.49 -31.09 -13.82
N VAL A 14 7.35 -29.84 -13.38
CA VAL A 14 7.01 -28.66 -14.20
C VAL A 14 7.77 -27.47 -13.62
N PRO A 15 8.58 -26.74 -14.42
CA PRO A 15 9.22 -25.49 -13.98
C PRO A 15 8.18 -24.46 -13.48
N PHE A 16 8.55 -23.62 -12.52
CA PHE A 16 7.63 -22.62 -11.97
C PHE A 16 7.11 -21.64 -13.03
N VAL A 17 7.94 -21.26 -13.99
CA VAL A 17 7.53 -20.38 -15.09
C VAL A 17 6.32 -20.92 -15.88
N GLU A 18 6.25 -22.24 -16.09
CA GLU A 18 5.12 -22.88 -16.76
C GLU A 18 3.84 -22.97 -15.89
N ARG A 19 3.96 -22.68 -14.58
CA ARG A 19 2.83 -22.58 -13.65
C ARG A 19 2.39 -21.15 -13.42
N HIS A 20 3.31 -20.21 -13.60
CA HIS A 20 3.02 -18.77 -13.44
C HIS A 20 2.42 -18.19 -14.73
N VAL A 21 3.00 -18.51 -15.88
CA VAL A 21 2.52 -18.07 -17.19
C VAL A 21 1.32 -18.91 -17.60
N GLY A 22 0.17 -18.27 -17.84
CA GLY A 22 -1.09 -18.96 -18.17
C GLY A 22 -1.04 -19.71 -19.48
N PRO A 23 -0.75 -19.04 -20.64
CA PRO A 23 -0.73 -19.70 -21.94
C PRO A 23 0.47 -20.63 -22.11
N ASP A 24 0.21 -21.87 -22.54
CA ASP A 24 1.25 -22.81 -22.96
C ASP A 24 1.79 -22.47 -24.37
N GLU A 25 2.77 -23.24 -24.86
CA GLU A 25 3.39 -22.98 -26.17
C GLU A 25 2.40 -23.11 -27.34
N ALA A 26 1.43 -24.02 -27.26
CA ALA A 26 0.43 -24.21 -28.30
C ALA A 26 -0.61 -23.07 -28.28
N GLU A 27 -0.96 -22.60 -27.10
CA GLU A 27 -1.84 -21.44 -26.91
C GLU A 27 -1.14 -20.15 -27.34
N VAL A 28 0.15 -19.94 -27.01
CA VAL A 28 0.95 -18.82 -27.53
C VAL A 28 1.00 -18.84 -29.05
N ALA A 29 1.21 -20.01 -29.70
CA ALA A 29 1.18 -20.10 -31.13
C ALA A 29 -0.21 -19.76 -31.72
N THR A 30 -1.28 -20.13 -31.03
CA THR A 30 -2.68 -19.77 -31.41
C THR A 30 -2.89 -18.25 -31.30
N MET A 31 -2.38 -17.61 -30.22
CA MET A 31 -2.47 -16.16 -30.02
C MET A 31 -1.68 -15.40 -31.09
N LEU A 32 -0.46 -15.84 -31.40
CA LEU A 32 0.36 -15.26 -32.48
C LEU A 32 -0.32 -15.39 -33.84
N ALA A 33 -0.91 -16.55 -34.17
CA ALA A 33 -1.66 -16.75 -35.41
C ALA A 33 -2.86 -15.81 -35.53
N ALA A 34 -3.52 -15.46 -34.44
CA ALA A 34 -4.61 -14.48 -34.45
C ALA A 34 -4.11 -13.03 -34.70
N LEU A 35 -2.84 -12.74 -34.43
CA LEU A 35 -2.22 -11.43 -34.71
C LEU A 35 -1.67 -11.33 -36.13
N ALA A 36 -1.13 -12.43 -36.69
CA ALA A 36 -0.37 -12.42 -37.93
C ALA A 36 -1.18 -12.01 -39.18
N GLY A 37 -2.53 -12.22 -39.18
CA GLY A 37 -3.33 -11.94 -40.37
C GLY A 37 -2.72 -12.59 -41.62
N ASP A 38 -2.49 -11.77 -42.69
CA ASP A 38 -1.77 -12.17 -43.90
C ASP A 38 -0.25 -11.85 -43.85
N ASP A 39 0.27 -11.30 -42.74
CA ASP A 39 1.69 -10.90 -42.57
C ASP A 39 2.55 -12.06 -42.03
N ALA A 40 3.53 -12.50 -42.85
CA ALA A 40 4.33 -13.68 -42.62
C ALA A 40 5.48 -13.51 -41.60
N ASP A 41 5.68 -12.33 -40.97
CA ASP A 41 6.85 -12.03 -40.21
C ASP A 41 6.73 -12.25 -38.66
N THR A 42 5.53 -12.62 -38.16
CA THR A 42 5.25 -12.85 -36.73
C THR A 42 5.04 -14.33 -36.39
N HIS A 43 6.03 -15.18 -36.72
CA HIS A 43 5.88 -16.63 -36.54
C HIS A 43 6.25 -17.17 -35.16
N ASP A 44 6.95 -16.40 -34.36
CA ASP A 44 7.35 -16.74 -32.97
C ASP A 44 7.29 -15.54 -32.04
N LEU A 45 7.38 -15.81 -30.74
CA LEU A 45 7.25 -14.80 -29.70
C LEU A 45 8.39 -13.75 -29.73
N ASP A 46 9.60 -14.18 -30.08
CA ASP A 46 10.78 -13.28 -30.12
C ASP A 46 10.67 -12.29 -31.28
N SER A 47 10.26 -12.74 -32.47
CA SER A 47 10.03 -11.87 -33.63
C SER A 47 8.87 -10.91 -33.38
N PHE A 48 7.79 -11.37 -32.71
CA PHE A 48 6.69 -10.50 -32.29
C PHE A 48 7.18 -9.39 -31.34
N LEU A 49 7.92 -9.75 -30.29
CA LEU A 49 8.46 -8.75 -29.33
C LEU A 49 9.44 -7.78 -30.01
N ALA A 50 10.26 -8.28 -30.94
CA ALA A 50 11.15 -7.44 -31.72
C ALA A 50 10.41 -6.42 -32.62
N SER A 51 9.17 -6.72 -33.01
CA SER A 51 8.32 -5.77 -33.77
C SER A 51 7.55 -4.81 -32.84
N ALA A 52 7.31 -5.17 -31.57
CA ALA A 52 6.53 -4.38 -30.64
C ALA A 52 7.41 -3.41 -29.80
N VAL A 53 8.64 -3.80 -29.45
CA VAL A 53 9.56 -2.99 -28.63
C VAL A 53 10.51 -2.18 -29.53
N PRO A 54 10.57 -0.85 -29.39
CA PRO A 54 11.45 0.00 -30.20
C PRO A 54 12.93 -0.42 -30.10
N SER A 55 13.60 -0.53 -31.24
CA SER A 55 15.00 -0.97 -31.29
C SER A 55 15.96 -0.04 -30.53
N ALA A 56 15.62 1.23 -30.37
CA ALA A 56 16.42 2.23 -29.68
C ALA A 56 16.53 2.00 -28.16
N ILE A 57 15.63 1.22 -27.58
CA ILE A 57 15.61 0.94 -26.14
C ILE A 57 15.81 -0.56 -25.84
N ARG A 58 15.87 -1.40 -26.87
CA ARG A 58 15.88 -2.84 -26.69
C ARG A 58 17.15 -3.32 -26.02
N HIS A 59 16.98 -4.19 -25.02
CA HIS A 59 18.06 -4.88 -24.32
C HIS A 59 18.11 -6.33 -24.78
N ASP A 60 19.13 -6.69 -25.55
CA ASP A 60 19.26 -8.03 -26.16
C ASP A 60 20.07 -9.01 -25.28
N ALA A 61 20.67 -8.56 -24.17
CA ALA A 61 21.43 -9.41 -23.29
C ALA A 61 20.53 -10.14 -22.27
N ALA A 62 20.91 -11.37 -21.92
CA ALA A 62 20.22 -12.09 -20.86
C ALA A 62 20.41 -11.38 -19.49
N LEU A 63 19.37 -11.31 -18.70
CA LEU A 63 19.42 -10.78 -17.34
C LEU A 63 20.40 -11.59 -16.48
N GLN A 64 21.29 -10.92 -15.78
CA GLN A 64 22.32 -11.51 -14.93
C GLN A 64 21.74 -11.86 -13.54
N LEU A 65 20.78 -12.75 -13.51
CA LEU A 65 20.13 -13.27 -12.30
C LEU A 65 20.56 -14.71 -12.03
N PRO A 66 20.47 -15.19 -10.77
CA PRO A 66 20.70 -16.60 -10.46
C PRO A 66 19.82 -17.53 -11.31
N PRO A 67 20.27 -18.78 -11.56
CA PRO A 67 19.42 -19.78 -12.20
C PRO A 67 18.10 -19.96 -11.44
N ALA A 68 17.02 -20.21 -12.17
CA ALA A 68 15.71 -20.45 -11.59
C ALA A 68 15.73 -21.64 -10.61
N LEU A 69 15.15 -21.43 -9.44
CA LEU A 69 14.91 -22.47 -8.44
C LEU A 69 13.54 -23.12 -8.67
N ASP A 70 13.41 -24.39 -8.28
CA ASP A 70 12.07 -24.93 -8.13
C ASP A 70 11.42 -24.47 -6.80
N GLU A 71 10.11 -24.71 -6.64
CA GLU A 71 9.35 -24.29 -5.47
C GLU A 71 9.95 -24.80 -4.15
N ALA A 72 10.36 -26.07 -4.12
CA ALA A 72 10.93 -26.69 -2.93
C ALA A 72 12.30 -26.08 -2.58
N GLU A 73 13.13 -25.79 -3.59
CA GLU A 73 14.43 -25.14 -3.42
C GLU A 73 14.29 -23.69 -2.94
N ALA A 74 13.39 -22.93 -3.52
CA ALA A 74 13.13 -21.54 -3.11
C ALA A 74 12.64 -21.49 -1.65
N LEU A 75 11.68 -22.33 -1.27
CA LEU A 75 11.22 -22.43 0.11
C LEU A 75 12.31 -22.92 1.06
N ALA A 76 13.16 -23.86 0.65
CA ALA A 76 14.31 -24.31 1.46
C ALA A 76 15.30 -23.16 1.70
N ALA A 77 15.65 -22.41 0.64
CA ALA A 77 16.56 -21.26 0.75
C ALA A 77 15.99 -20.18 1.70
N LEU A 78 14.70 -19.88 1.61
CA LEU A 78 14.06 -18.94 2.52
C LEU A 78 13.99 -19.47 3.96
N ARG A 79 13.78 -20.79 4.19
CA ARG A 79 13.85 -21.37 5.52
C ARG A 79 15.26 -21.27 6.12
N ASP A 80 16.31 -21.48 5.33
CA ASP A 80 17.70 -21.30 5.78
C ASP A 80 17.98 -19.82 6.14
N LYS A 81 17.45 -18.88 5.36
CA LYS A 81 17.54 -17.44 5.69
C LYS A 81 16.76 -17.13 6.97
N ALA A 82 15.53 -17.59 7.10
CA ALA A 82 14.71 -17.39 8.30
C ALA A 82 15.36 -17.97 9.57
N ALA A 83 16.01 -19.14 9.44
CA ALA A 83 16.71 -19.80 10.55
C ALA A 83 17.98 -19.06 11.03
N ARG A 84 18.51 -18.14 10.24
CA ARG A 84 19.65 -17.28 10.64
C ARG A 84 19.21 -16.00 11.35
N ASN A 85 17.92 -15.76 11.44
CA ASN A 85 17.37 -14.66 12.22
C ASN A 85 17.16 -15.08 13.68
N ALA A 86 17.33 -14.16 14.60
CA ALA A 86 17.12 -14.35 16.03
C ALA A 86 16.07 -13.33 16.53
N PRO A 87 14.78 -13.56 16.26
CA PRO A 87 13.73 -12.59 16.64
C PRO A 87 13.67 -12.36 18.14
N GLY A 88 13.97 -13.36 18.97
CA GLY A 88 13.90 -13.25 20.43
C GLY A 88 12.54 -12.74 20.90
N VAL A 89 12.52 -12.19 22.12
CA VAL A 89 11.37 -11.43 22.64
C VAL A 89 11.71 -9.96 22.61
N SER A 90 11.06 -9.20 21.75
CA SER A 90 11.32 -7.76 21.67
C SER A 90 10.62 -7.01 22.79
N MET A 91 11.40 -6.25 23.55
CA MET A 91 10.96 -5.25 24.52
C MET A 91 11.57 -3.87 24.16
N ILE A 92 11.88 -3.65 22.88
CA ILE A 92 12.42 -2.39 22.36
C ILE A 92 11.36 -1.30 22.34
N GLY A 93 10.13 -1.63 21.98
CA GLY A 93 9.04 -0.66 21.80
C GLY A 93 9.18 0.19 20.55
N LEU A 94 9.25 1.52 20.71
CA LEU A 94 9.35 2.47 19.60
C LEU A 94 8.25 2.28 18.52
N GLY A 95 6.99 2.05 18.96
CA GLY A 95 5.85 1.91 18.06
C GLY A 95 5.69 0.55 17.41
N TYR A 96 6.56 -0.42 17.71
CA TYR A 96 6.47 -1.81 17.25
C TYR A 96 6.45 -2.75 18.44
N SER A 97 5.44 -3.60 18.53
CA SER A 97 5.24 -4.47 19.70
C SER A 97 4.84 -5.88 19.26
N PRO A 98 5.45 -6.91 19.83
CA PRO A 98 5.00 -8.28 19.64
C PRO A 98 3.52 -8.45 19.99
N THR A 99 2.78 -9.14 19.14
CA THR A 99 1.36 -9.42 19.31
C THR A 99 1.03 -10.84 18.84
N THR A 100 -0.07 -11.39 19.29
CA THR A 100 -0.52 -12.73 18.89
C THR A 100 -1.61 -12.63 17.85
N THR A 101 -1.28 -12.90 16.59
CA THR A 101 -2.29 -12.99 15.52
C THR A 101 -3.13 -14.26 15.73
N PRO A 102 -4.46 -14.16 16.00
CA PRO A 102 -5.30 -15.35 16.10
C PRO A 102 -5.23 -16.20 14.83
N ALA A 103 -5.05 -17.51 14.97
CA ALA A 103 -4.86 -18.42 13.85
C ALA A 103 -6.04 -18.37 12.84
N VAL A 104 -7.26 -18.16 13.33
CA VAL A 104 -8.45 -18.00 12.48
C VAL A 104 -8.37 -16.76 11.60
N ILE A 105 -7.75 -15.68 12.06
CA ILE A 105 -7.54 -14.46 11.28
C ILE A 105 -6.37 -14.66 10.32
N ARG A 106 -5.22 -15.14 10.81
CA ARG A 106 -4.05 -15.38 9.98
C ARG A 106 -4.39 -16.22 8.74
N ARG A 107 -5.02 -17.39 8.95
CA ARG A 107 -5.33 -18.33 7.87
C ARG A 107 -6.48 -17.89 6.96
N ASN A 108 -7.40 -17.06 7.44
CA ASN A 108 -8.58 -16.68 6.68
C ASN A 108 -8.57 -15.22 6.22
N VAL A 109 -7.50 -14.48 6.49
CA VAL A 109 -7.25 -13.12 5.96
C VAL A 109 -5.86 -13.05 5.33
N LEU A 110 -4.78 -13.11 6.12
CA LEU A 110 -3.41 -12.91 5.62
C LEU A 110 -2.98 -14.00 4.63
N GLU A 111 -3.37 -15.24 4.86
CA GLU A 111 -2.99 -16.42 4.05
C GLU A 111 -4.11 -16.84 3.07
N ASN A 112 -5.18 -16.05 2.93
CA ASN A 112 -6.33 -16.42 2.11
C ASN A 112 -6.37 -15.58 0.80
N PRO A 113 -6.27 -16.22 -0.38
CA PRO A 113 -6.27 -15.55 -1.68
C PRO A 113 -7.54 -14.71 -1.92
N ALA A 114 -8.69 -15.08 -1.37
CA ALA A 114 -9.90 -14.27 -1.46
C ALA A 114 -9.74 -12.85 -0.86
N TRP A 115 -8.75 -12.64 0.02
CA TRP A 115 -8.42 -11.34 0.59
C TRP A 115 -7.18 -10.71 -0.02
N TYR A 116 -6.06 -11.46 -0.10
CA TYR A 116 -4.82 -10.85 -0.54
C TYR A 116 -4.73 -10.64 -2.06
N THR A 117 -5.50 -11.36 -2.89
CA THR A 117 -5.52 -11.15 -4.34
C THR A 117 -6.58 -10.15 -4.81
N ALA A 118 -7.35 -9.57 -3.90
CA ALA A 118 -8.35 -8.57 -4.23
C ALA A 118 -7.73 -7.20 -4.52
N TYR A 119 -8.41 -6.37 -5.33
CA TYR A 119 -7.97 -5.01 -5.63
C TYR A 119 -8.69 -3.95 -4.77
N THR A 120 -8.27 -2.70 -4.87
CA THR A 120 -8.96 -1.55 -4.28
C THR A 120 -10.44 -1.55 -4.67
N PRO A 121 -11.38 -1.35 -3.72
CA PRO A 121 -12.81 -1.53 -3.96
C PRO A 121 -13.46 -0.38 -4.75
N TYR A 122 -12.93 -0.05 -5.93
CA TYR A 122 -13.52 0.95 -6.83
C TYR A 122 -14.88 0.55 -7.40
N GLN A 123 -15.13 -0.77 -7.49
CA GLN A 123 -16.42 -1.31 -7.90
C GLN A 123 -17.14 -1.87 -6.68
N PRO A 124 -17.99 -1.07 -6.04
CA PRO A 124 -18.57 -1.42 -4.74
C PRO A 124 -19.47 -2.64 -4.79
N GLU A 125 -20.15 -2.89 -5.91
CA GLU A 125 -21.12 -3.98 -6.04
C GLU A 125 -20.48 -5.37 -5.83
N ILE A 126 -19.20 -5.50 -6.09
CA ILE A 126 -18.41 -6.73 -5.96
C ILE A 126 -17.35 -6.65 -4.86
N SER A 127 -17.47 -5.68 -3.95
CA SER A 127 -16.46 -5.40 -2.93
C SER A 127 -17.09 -5.15 -1.55
N GLN A 128 -18.31 -5.64 -1.33
CA GLN A 128 -19.06 -5.30 -0.12
C GLN A 128 -18.45 -5.89 1.15
N GLY A 129 -17.78 -7.03 1.07
CA GLY A 129 -17.10 -7.63 2.21
C GLY A 129 -15.87 -6.84 2.66
N ARG A 130 -15.01 -6.43 1.73
CA ARG A 130 -13.85 -5.55 2.02
C ARG A 130 -14.29 -4.19 2.54
N LEU A 131 -15.30 -3.61 1.93
CA LEU A 131 -15.84 -2.33 2.35
C LEU A 131 -16.45 -2.41 3.77
N GLU A 132 -17.15 -3.50 4.12
CA GLU A 132 -17.62 -3.75 5.48
C GLU A 132 -16.44 -3.85 6.48
N ALA A 133 -15.42 -4.61 6.13
CA ALA A 133 -14.22 -4.75 6.97
C ALA A 133 -13.48 -3.41 7.18
N LEU A 134 -13.34 -2.60 6.13
CA LEU A 134 -12.72 -1.29 6.22
C LEU A 134 -13.58 -0.28 6.99
N LEU A 135 -14.90 -0.34 6.85
CA LEU A 135 -15.81 0.47 7.65
C LEU A 135 -15.73 0.09 9.13
N THR A 136 -15.55 -1.21 9.42
CA THR A 136 -15.29 -1.71 10.78
C THR A 136 -13.97 -1.14 11.33
N PHE A 137 -12.92 -1.09 10.52
CA PHE A 137 -11.65 -0.45 10.89
C PHE A 137 -11.84 1.05 11.22
N GLN A 138 -12.52 1.79 10.36
CA GLN A 138 -12.81 3.21 10.59
C GLN A 138 -13.61 3.44 11.88
N THR A 139 -14.60 2.59 12.13
CA THR A 139 -15.43 2.66 13.34
C THR A 139 -14.60 2.39 14.59
N MET A 140 -13.73 1.38 14.54
CA MET A 140 -12.80 1.06 15.62
C MET A 140 -11.89 2.25 15.96
N VAL A 141 -11.29 2.86 14.95
CA VAL A 141 -10.38 4.00 15.13
C VAL A 141 -11.14 5.22 15.66
N ALA A 142 -12.30 5.53 15.08
CA ALA A 142 -13.14 6.64 15.55
C ALA A 142 -13.54 6.50 17.03
N ASP A 143 -13.99 5.31 17.42
CA ASP A 143 -14.38 5.01 18.80
C ASP A 143 -13.20 5.12 19.79
N LEU A 144 -12.04 4.55 19.43
CA LEU A 144 -10.87 4.60 20.30
C LEU A 144 -10.33 6.02 20.46
N THR A 145 -10.25 6.78 19.38
CA THR A 145 -9.70 8.14 19.37
C THR A 145 -10.66 9.20 19.90
N GLY A 146 -11.97 8.94 19.91
CA GLY A 146 -13.01 9.90 20.26
C GLY A 146 -13.25 10.97 19.19
N LEU A 147 -12.82 10.71 17.95
CA LEU A 147 -13.06 11.59 16.79
C LEU A 147 -14.03 10.95 15.79
N PRO A 148 -14.95 11.73 15.18
CA PRO A 148 -16.09 11.17 14.46
C PRO A 148 -15.76 10.52 13.11
N THR A 149 -14.63 10.83 12.49
CA THR A 149 -14.30 10.35 11.16
C THR A 149 -12.85 9.88 11.10
N ALA A 150 -12.65 8.61 10.72
CA ALA A 150 -11.34 8.02 10.47
C ALA A 150 -11.25 7.50 9.03
N ASN A 151 -10.04 7.49 8.46
CA ASN A 151 -9.78 6.91 7.14
C ASN A 151 -9.60 5.37 7.17
N ALA A 152 -9.54 4.77 5.99
CA ALA A 152 -9.49 3.32 5.84
C ALA A 152 -8.06 2.74 5.88
N SER A 153 -7.04 3.49 5.99
CA SER A 153 -5.66 3.29 6.42
C SER A 153 -4.68 4.28 5.77
N LEU A 154 -3.52 4.40 6.37
CA LEU A 154 -2.32 5.06 5.85
C LEU A 154 -1.14 4.07 5.88
N LEU A 155 0.07 4.55 5.52
CA LEU A 155 1.20 3.66 5.24
C LEU A 155 1.96 3.20 6.50
N ASP A 156 2.25 4.12 7.41
CA ASP A 156 2.81 3.89 8.76
C ASP A 156 2.59 5.12 9.64
N GLU A 157 2.96 5.05 10.92
CA GLU A 157 2.74 6.16 11.87
C GLU A 157 3.51 7.42 11.48
N GLY A 158 4.78 7.30 11.09
CA GLY A 158 5.60 8.45 10.70
C GLY A 158 5.04 9.19 9.49
N THR A 159 4.59 8.44 8.46
CA THR A 159 3.95 9.03 7.30
C THR A 159 2.57 9.60 7.63
N ALA A 160 1.80 8.96 8.53
CA ALA A 160 0.52 9.49 8.99
C ALA A 160 0.70 10.82 9.74
N ALA A 161 1.72 10.94 10.60
CA ALA A 161 2.07 12.19 11.28
C ALA A 161 2.46 13.29 10.28
N ALA A 162 3.27 12.97 9.27
CA ALA A 162 3.65 13.92 8.21
C ALA A 162 2.44 14.38 7.37
N GLU A 163 1.52 13.46 7.04
CA GLU A 163 0.26 13.80 6.38
C GLU A 163 -0.63 14.70 7.25
N ALA A 164 -0.66 14.46 8.59
CA ALA A 164 -1.41 15.30 9.52
C ALA A 164 -0.89 16.74 9.56
N ILE A 165 0.42 16.94 9.53
CA ILE A 165 1.03 18.29 9.47
C ILE A 165 0.63 18.99 8.16
N THR A 166 0.65 18.26 7.04
CA THR A 166 0.20 18.78 5.74
C THR A 166 -1.28 19.17 5.78
N LEU A 167 -2.11 18.34 6.42
CA LEU A 167 -3.54 18.61 6.63
C LEU A 167 -3.73 19.89 7.46
N VAL A 168 -3.04 20.00 8.59
CA VAL A 168 -3.11 21.16 9.49
C VAL A 168 -2.76 22.45 8.75
N ARG A 169 -1.64 22.48 8.02
CA ARG A 169 -1.24 23.65 7.22
C ARG A 169 -2.33 24.11 6.26
N ARG A 170 -3.02 23.20 5.61
CA ARG A 170 -4.08 23.49 4.63
C ARG A 170 -5.42 23.87 5.26
N ALA A 171 -5.71 23.32 6.42
CA ALA A 171 -6.91 23.64 7.18
C ALA A 171 -6.78 24.99 7.91
N ASN A 172 -5.55 25.37 8.27
CA ASN A 172 -5.27 26.67 8.89
C ASN A 172 -5.43 27.79 7.85
N ARG A 173 -6.32 28.73 8.13
CA ARG A 173 -6.67 29.85 7.22
C ARG A 173 -5.81 31.12 7.44
N ALA A 174 -4.88 31.10 8.37
CA ALA A 174 -3.96 32.21 8.57
C ALA A 174 -3.12 32.46 7.32
N ALA A 175 -2.89 33.73 6.96
CA ALA A 175 -2.12 34.10 5.76
C ALA A 175 -0.67 33.64 5.85
N GLU A 176 -0.10 33.67 7.05
CA GLU A 176 1.24 33.14 7.40
C GLU A 176 1.08 32.32 8.68
N PRO A 177 0.80 31.01 8.60
CA PRO A 177 0.81 30.18 9.77
C PRO A 177 2.23 30.11 10.31
N GLY A 178 2.40 30.29 11.62
CA GLY A 178 3.71 30.16 12.30
C GLY A 178 4.30 28.75 12.17
N PRO A 179 5.40 28.46 12.84
CA PRO A 179 6.03 27.14 12.83
C PRO A 179 5.09 26.07 13.37
N PHE A 180 5.38 24.81 12.99
CA PHE A 180 4.71 23.63 13.57
C PHE A 180 5.59 23.06 14.68
N VAL A 181 5.04 22.90 15.88
CA VAL A 181 5.77 22.34 17.03
C VAL A 181 5.61 20.82 17.06
N VAL A 182 6.68 20.11 17.34
CA VAL A 182 6.69 18.66 17.52
C VAL A 182 7.23 18.32 18.90
N ASP A 183 6.51 17.52 19.65
CA ASP A 183 6.93 17.00 20.95
C ASP A 183 8.28 16.28 20.83
N ALA A 184 9.26 16.67 21.65
CA ALA A 184 10.57 16.02 21.68
C ALA A 184 10.50 14.55 22.09
N ASP A 185 9.43 14.14 22.82
CA ASP A 185 9.17 12.75 23.18
C ASP A 185 8.42 11.95 22.11
N SER A 186 8.32 12.48 20.88
CA SER A 186 7.84 11.72 19.72
C SER A 186 8.81 10.59 19.35
N LEU A 187 8.30 9.52 18.72
CA LEU A 187 9.15 8.44 18.23
C LEU A 187 10.21 8.99 17.27
N PRO A 188 11.49 8.62 17.40
CA PRO A 188 12.58 9.19 16.62
C PRO A 188 12.41 9.00 15.10
N GLN A 189 11.85 7.86 14.68
CA GLN A 189 11.52 7.60 13.28
C GLN A 189 10.37 8.49 12.79
N THR A 190 9.35 8.72 13.60
CA THR A 190 8.25 9.64 13.29
C THR A 190 8.76 11.06 13.08
N LEU A 191 9.62 11.52 13.99
CA LEU A 191 10.28 12.82 13.88
C LEU A 191 11.13 12.93 12.61
N ALA A 192 11.87 11.87 12.24
CA ALA A 192 12.69 11.84 11.02
C ALA A 192 11.84 11.99 9.76
N VAL A 193 10.74 11.23 9.62
CA VAL A 193 9.81 11.33 8.47
C VAL A 193 9.16 12.70 8.40
N VAL A 194 8.72 13.24 9.54
CA VAL A 194 8.14 14.59 9.63
C VAL A 194 9.12 15.64 9.15
N ARG A 195 10.39 15.58 9.59
CA ARG A 195 11.44 16.53 9.13
C ARG A 195 11.67 16.45 7.63
N THR A 196 11.81 15.24 7.07
CA THR A 196 12.00 15.06 5.61
C THR A 196 10.86 15.70 4.83
N ARG A 197 9.62 15.47 5.25
CA ARG A 197 8.44 16.01 4.57
C ARG A 197 8.32 17.53 4.72
N ALA A 198 8.56 18.04 5.91
CA ALA A 198 8.48 19.48 6.20
C ALA A 198 9.54 20.29 5.44
N GLU A 199 10.78 19.79 5.40
CA GLU A 199 11.87 20.42 4.65
C GLU A 199 11.55 20.55 3.17
N ALA A 200 11.02 19.47 2.57
CA ALA A 200 10.62 19.47 1.16
C ALA A 200 9.57 20.54 0.84
N MET A 201 8.66 20.81 1.76
CA MET A 201 7.58 21.79 1.62
C MET A 201 7.93 23.19 2.15
N GLY A 202 9.15 23.40 2.66
CA GLY A 202 9.58 24.66 3.28
C GLY A 202 8.80 25.00 4.55
N LEU A 203 8.43 23.97 5.37
CA LEU A 203 7.76 24.14 6.66
C LEU A 203 8.79 24.21 7.78
N GLU A 204 8.68 25.21 8.64
CA GLU A 204 9.47 25.28 9.86
C GLU A 204 8.92 24.34 10.92
N ILE A 205 9.77 23.42 11.38
CA ILE A 205 9.48 22.47 12.47
C ILE A 205 10.32 22.81 13.69
N LEU A 206 9.66 23.05 14.81
CA LEU A 206 10.32 23.26 16.12
C LEU A 206 10.11 22.02 16.99
N VAL A 207 11.18 21.34 17.35
CA VAL A 207 11.15 20.21 18.30
C VAL A 207 11.36 20.76 19.70
N THR A 208 10.37 20.55 20.57
CA THR A 208 10.33 21.16 21.90
C THR A 208 9.91 20.14 22.94
N ASP A 209 10.55 20.14 24.09
CA ASP A 209 9.99 19.45 25.27
C ASP A 209 8.75 20.22 25.71
N LEU A 210 7.59 19.57 25.64
CA LEU A 210 6.32 20.23 25.95
C LEU A 210 6.15 20.53 27.43
N ASP A 211 6.98 19.94 28.32
CA ASP A 211 7.02 20.28 29.72
C ASP A 211 7.68 21.66 29.96
N ASP A 212 8.56 22.12 29.06
CA ASP A 212 9.13 23.47 29.06
C ASP A 212 8.15 24.53 28.48
N GLY A 213 7.02 24.08 27.92
CA GLY A 213 5.99 24.92 27.31
C GLY A 213 6.18 25.14 25.80
N LEU A 214 5.23 25.83 25.21
CA LEU A 214 5.24 26.16 23.77
C LEU A 214 6.05 27.45 23.51
N PRO A 215 6.79 27.54 22.38
CA PRO A 215 7.47 28.77 21.98
C PRO A 215 6.49 29.93 21.81
N ASP A 216 6.95 31.17 21.99
CA ASP A 216 6.15 32.38 21.81
C ASP A 216 5.73 32.59 20.34
N GLY A 217 4.63 33.31 20.14
CA GLY A 217 4.12 33.73 18.83
C GLY A 217 3.01 32.84 18.28
N ASP A 218 2.66 33.06 17.02
CA ASP A 218 1.64 32.28 16.30
C ASP A 218 2.19 30.89 15.94
N LEU A 219 1.33 29.86 16.01
CA LEU A 219 1.68 28.49 15.70
C LEU A 219 0.72 27.92 14.64
N ALA A 220 1.28 27.19 13.67
CA ALA A 220 0.47 26.42 12.72
C ALA A 220 -0.28 25.28 13.44
N GLY A 221 0.40 24.62 14.36
CA GLY A 221 -0.13 23.52 15.15
C GLY A 221 0.94 22.86 16.01
N VAL A 222 0.54 21.78 16.69
CA VAL A 222 1.43 20.95 17.51
C VAL A 222 1.20 19.48 17.24
N LEU A 223 2.25 18.65 17.28
CA LEU A 223 2.20 17.19 17.38
C LEU A 223 2.56 16.78 18.81
N ILE A 224 1.66 16.12 19.50
CA ILE A 224 1.80 15.67 20.89
C ILE A 224 1.86 14.14 20.89
N ALA A 225 2.81 13.55 21.61
CA ALA A 225 2.92 12.10 21.79
C ALA A 225 2.11 11.63 23.02
N TYR A 226 1.25 10.62 22.85
CA TYR A 226 0.35 10.12 23.88
C TYR A 226 0.10 8.60 23.75
N PRO A 227 0.92 7.72 24.41
CA PRO A 227 2.14 8.02 25.19
C PRO A 227 3.32 8.50 24.34
N GLY A 228 4.35 9.03 25.02
CA GLY A 228 5.62 9.39 24.41
C GLY A 228 6.57 8.20 24.16
N ALA A 229 7.69 8.45 23.49
CA ALA A 229 8.75 7.46 23.26
C ALA A 229 9.44 7.01 24.55
N SER A 230 9.45 7.86 25.57
CA SER A 230 9.90 7.53 26.93
C SER A 230 8.91 6.65 27.70
N GLY A 231 7.70 6.44 27.16
CA GLY A 231 6.57 5.81 27.82
C GLY A 231 5.71 6.79 28.63
N ALA A 232 6.13 8.04 28.77
CA ALA A 232 5.42 9.03 29.56
C ALA A 232 3.99 9.27 29.07
N VAL A 233 3.06 9.27 30.02
CA VAL A 233 1.65 9.65 29.79
C VAL A 233 1.43 11.02 30.40
N ARG A 234 1.42 12.05 29.54
CA ARG A 234 1.21 13.45 29.91
C ARG A 234 -0.21 13.88 29.58
N ASP A 235 -0.75 14.85 30.33
CA ASP A 235 -2.05 15.45 30.02
C ASP A 235 -1.92 16.39 28.82
N PRO A 236 -2.54 16.11 27.67
CA PRO A 236 -2.38 16.94 26.49
C PRO A 236 -3.23 18.21 26.50
N ARG A 237 -4.24 18.31 27.38
CA ARG A 237 -5.22 19.42 27.42
C ARG A 237 -4.61 20.80 27.55
N PRO A 238 -3.62 21.05 28.43
CA PRO A 238 -3.02 22.39 28.56
C PRO A 238 -2.32 22.86 27.29
N VAL A 239 -1.66 21.94 26.58
CA VAL A 239 -0.99 22.23 25.31
C VAL A 239 -1.99 22.49 24.20
N ILE A 240 -3.05 21.66 24.11
CA ILE A 240 -4.13 21.81 23.13
C ILE A 240 -4.82 23.17 23.30
N GLU A 241 -5.17 23.55 24.54
CA GLU A 241 -5.80 24.86 24.83
C GLU A 241 -4.92 26.03 24.42
N GLN A 242 -3.60 25.96 24.69
CA GLN A 242 -2.66 26.99 24.29
C GLN A 242 -2.55 27.14 22.76
N VAL A 243 -2.48 26.02 22.03
CA VAL A 243 -2.41 26.01 20.55
C VAL A 243 -3.71 26.57 19.94
N HIS A 244 -4.85 26.15 20.44
CA HIS A 244 -6.16 26.69 20.00
C HIS A 244 -6.29 28.19 20.28
N GLY A 245 -5.80 28.65 21.42
CA GLY A 245 -5.76 30.08 21.77
C GLY A 245 -4.92 30.95 20.82
N ARG A 246 -4.02 30.31 20.05
CA ARG A 246 -3.16 30.94 19.02
C ARG A 246 -3.62 30.63 17.58
N GLY A 247 -4.81 30.00 17.42
CA GLY A 247 -5.36 29.66 16.11
C GLY A 247 -4.75 28.47 15.40
N GLY A 248 -3.86 27.71 16.07
CA GLY A 248 -3.29 26.46 15.59
C GLY A 248 -4.20 25.26 15.80
N LEU A 249 -3.83 24.09 15.25
CA LEU A 249 -4.50 22.82 15.43
C LEU A 249 -3.62 21.82 16.19
N ALA A 250 -4.27 20.96 17.00
CA ALA A 250 -3.60 19.93 17.77
C ALA A 250 -3.70 18.55 17.09
N VAL A 251 -2.54 17.97 16.78
CA VAL A 251 -2.38 16.59 16.32
C VAL A 251 -1.84 15.75 17.47
N VAL A 252 -2.39 14.56 17.70
CA VAL A 252 -1.92 13.64 18.74
C VAL A 252 -1.56 12.31 18.10
N THR A 253 -0.33 11.81 18.35
CA THR A 253 0.06 10.44 18.02
C THR A 253 -0.33 9.50 19.14
N THR A 254 -0.91 8.32 18.82
CA THR A 254 -1.46 7.40 19.82
C THR A 254 -1.19 5.94 19.52
N ASP A 255 -1.17 5.15 20.60
CA ASP A 255 -1.23 3.70 20.57
C ASP A 255 -2.68 3.24 20.84
N PRO A 256 -3.33 2.53 19.92
CA PRO A 256 -4.73 2.12 20.06
C PRO A 256 -4.97 1.16 21.24
N LEU A 257 -3.94 0.40 21.69
CA LEU A 257 -4.05 -0.44 22.88
C LEU A 257 -4.06 0.39 24.15
N ALA A 258 -3.24 1.43 24.22
CA ALA A 258 -3.25 2.39 25.35
C ALA A 258 -4.61 3.09 25.48
N LEU A 259 -5.25 3.41 24.36
CA LEU A 259 -6.57 4.05 24.34
C LEU A 259 -7.72 3.18 24.88
N LEU A 260 -7.49 1.91 25.19
CA LEU A 260 -8.46 1.09 25.94
C LEU A 260 -8.48 1.42 27.43
N LEU A 261 -7.39 2.02 27.94
CA LEU A 261 -7.23 2.42 29.35
C LEU A 261 -7.16 3.93 29.54
N LEU A 262 -6.68 4.66 28.53
CA LEU A 262 -6.56 6.11 28.49
C LEU A 262 -7.72 6.74 27.70
N GLU A 263 -8.15 7.93 28.12
CA GLU A 263 -9.19 8.66 27.43
C GLU A 263 -8.77 9.06 26.01
N GLY A 264 -9.68 8.96 25.06
CA GLY A 264 -9.43 9.28 23.67
C GLY A 264 -9.07 10.75 23.45
N PRO A 265 -7.99 11.08 22.72
CA PRO A 265 -7.56 12.46 22.55
C PRO A 265 -8.61 13.40 21.96
N GLY A 266 -9.55 12.90 21.17
CA GLY A 266 -10.67 13.67 20.66
C GLY A 266 -11.55 14.23 21.78
N HIS A 267 -11.76 13.47 22.87
CA HIS A 267 -12.46 13.93 24.06
C HIS A 267 -11.64 14.92 24.89
N LEU A 268 -10.33 14.92 24.70
CA LEU A 268 -9.38 15.85 25.34
C LEU A 268 -9.14 17.12 24.51
N GLY A 269 -9.82 17.23 23.34
CA GLY A 269 -9.77 18.42 22.49
C GLY A 269 -8.89 18.34 21.25
N ALA A 270 -8.28 17.19 20.93
CA ALA A 270 -7.48 17.02 19.73
C ALA A 270 -8.32 17.23 18.44
N ASP A 271 -7.71 17.87 17.44
CA ASP A 271 -8.32 18.07 16.12
C ASP A 271 -8.06 16.89 15.17
N VAL A 272 -6.88 16.29 15.29
CA VAL A 272 -6.41 15.15 14.48
C VAL A 272 -5.73 14.14 15.39
N VAL A 273 -6.01 12.87 15.20
CA VAL A 273 -5.32 11.77 15.89
C VAL A 273 -4.76 10.80 14.86
N VAL A 274 -3.49 10.44 15.00
CA VAL A 274 -2.80 9.47 14.15
C VAL A 274 -2.14 8.38 14.98
N GLY A 275 -1.81 7.25 14.36
CA GLY A 275 -1.11 6.16 15.02
C GLY A 275 -1.01 4.94 14.12
N SER A 276 -0.47 3.85 14.66
CA SER A 276 -0.37 2.55 13.99
C SER A 276 -1.28 1.53 14.65
N SER A 277 -2.00 0.74 13.85
CA SER A 277 -2.83 -0.37 14.32
C SER A 277 -2.06 -1.70 14.46
N GLN A 278 -0.73 -1.68 14.35
CA GLN A 278 0.11 -2.88 14.36
C GLN A 278 -0.16 -3.80 15.57
N ARG A 279 -0.33 -3.24 16.76
CA ARG A 279 -0.58 -4.00 17.99
C ARG A 279 -1.89 -4.80 18.00
N PHE A 280 -2.77 -4.56 17.04
CA PHE A 280 -4.00 -5.31 16.87
C PHE A 280 -3.79 -6.52 15.95
N GLY A 281 -2.93 -7.45 16.39
CA GLY A 281 -2.73 -8.74 15.76
C GLY A 281 -1.96 -8.74 14.45
N VAL A 282 -1.27 -7.65 14.10
CA VAL A 282 -0.39 -7.61 12.92
C VAL A 282 1.04 -7.91 13.36
N PRO A 283 1.74 -8.89 12.76
CA PRO A 283 3.13 -9.16 13.09
C PRO A 283 4.03 -7.94 12.89
N MET A 284 5.17 -7.91 13.55
CA MET A 284 6.11 -6.77 13.44
C MET A 284 6.75 -6.63 12.07
N PHE A 285 6.91 -7.74 11.33
CA PHE A 285 7.37 -7.75 9.94
C PHE A 285 8.63 -6.91 9.68
N TYR A 286 9.54 -6.85 10.63
CA TYR A 286 10.75 -6.03 10.55
C TYR A 286 10.46 -4.54 10.21
N GLY A 287 9.31 -4.03 10.66
CA GLY A 287 8.90 -2.65 10.52
C GLY A 287 7.71 -2.38 9.58
N GLY A 288 7.25 -3.40 8.87
CA GLY A 288 6.07 -3.27 8.01
C GLY A 288 5.87 -4.41 7.02
N PRO A 289 4.69 -4.44 6.38
CA PRO A 289 3.66 -3.40 6.30
C PRO A 289 2.77 -3.31 7.56
N HIS A 290 2.40 -2.09 7.96
CA HIS A 290 1.48 -1.83 9.08
C HIS A 290 0.44 -0.80 8.68
N ALA A 291 -0.84 -1.02 9.07
CA ALA A 291 -1.88 -0.05 8.80
C ALA A 291 -1.84 1.08 9.84
N ALA A 292 -1.41 2.25 9.41
CA ALA A 292 -1.61 3.48 10.18
C ALA A 292 -3.03 4.03 9.96
N TYR A 293 -3.43 4.93 10.82
CA TYR A 293 -4.73 5.61 10.77
C TYR A 293 -4.61 7.11 10.98
N MET A 294 -5.63 7.81 10.50
CA MET A 294 -5.86 9.21 10.84
C MET A 294 -7.35 9.39 11.12
N ALA A 295 -7.66 9.95 12.29
CA ALA A 295 -9.00 10.39 12.65
C ALA A 295 -9.03 11.91 12.79
N VAL A 296 -10.15 12.53 12.43
CA VAL A 296 -10.32 13.99 12.45
C VAL A 296 -11.64 14.41 13.07
N ARG A 297 -11.64 15.60 13.69
CA ARG A 297 -12.87 16.25 14.11
C ARG A 297 -13.75 16.67 12.93
N SER A 298 -15.02 16.90 13.22
CA SER A 298 -15.97 17.41 12.23
C SER A 298 -15.46 18.69 11.54
N GLY A 299 -15.65 18.72 10.22
CA GLY A 299 -15.23 19.82 9.34
C GLY A 299 -13.85 19.63 8.70
N LEU A 300 -13.09 18.59 9.09
CA LEU A 300 -11.79 18.27 8.48
C LEU A 300 -11.87 17.05 7.52
N GLU A 301 -12.99 16.40 7.34
CA GLU A 301 -13.16 15.17 6.55
C GLU A 301 -12.66 15.32 5.11
N ARG A 302 -12.85 16.52 4.51
CA ARG A 302 -12.40 16.81 3.14
C ARG A 302 -10.90 17.02 2.99
N HIS A 303 -10.18 17.09 4.09
CA HIS A 303 -8.72 17.20 4.14
C HIS A 303 -8.03 15.87 4.44
N LEU A 304 -8.78 14.83 4.85
CA LEU A 304 -8.22 13.49 5.13
C LEU A 304 -7.47 12.94 3.93
N PRO A 305 -6.21 12.49 4.08
CA PRO A 305 -5.54 11.69 3.07
C PRO A 305 -6.05 10.24 3.07
N GLY A 306 -5.69 9.50 2.04
CA GLY A 306 -6.07 8.10 1.89
C GLY A 306 -7.56 7.92 1.59
N ARG A 307 -8.01 6.67 1.60
CA ARG A 307 -9.38 6.31 1.25
C ARG A 307 -10.33 6.47 2.43
N LEU A 308 -11.58 6.72 2.10
CA LEU A 308 -12.67 6.82 3.06
C LEU A 308 -13.81 5.93 2.58
N VAL A 309 -14.24 4.98 3.39
CA VAL A 309 -15.42 4.15 3.13
C VAL A 309 -16.65 4.85 3.72
N GLY A 310 -17.73 4.82 2.96
CA GLY A 310 -19.01 5.39 3.39
C GLY A 310 -20.19 4.48 3.09
N VAL A 311 -21.28 4.74 3.76
CA VAL A 311 -22.57 4.08 3.57
C VAL A 311 -23.35 4.78 2.46
N SER A 312 -24.01 3.97 1.62
CA SER A 312 -24.94 4.41 0.60
C SER A 312 -26.12 3.42 0.52
N ARG A 313 -26.81 3.45 -0.59
CA ARG A 313 -27.84 2.47 -0.95
C ARG A 313 -27.67 1.99 -2.38
N ASP A 314 -28.17 0.81 -2.68
CA ASP A 314 -28.24 0.31 -4.05
C ASP A 314 -29.51 0.81 -4.78
N ALA A 315 -29.64 0.45 -6.07
CA ALA A 315 -30.77 0.82 -6.91
C ALA A 315 -32.13 0.27 -6.42
N GLU A 316 -32.12 -0.72 -5.52
CA GLU A 316 -33.32 -1.29 -4.88
C GLU A 316 -33.59 -0.72 -3.48
N GLY A 317 -32.78 0.29 -3.08
CA GLY A 317 -32.94 1.01 -1.80
C GLY A 317 -32.26 0.34 -0.61
N ARG A 318 -31.55 -0.77 -0.80
CA ARG A 318 -30.89 -1.51 0.28
C ARG A 318 -29.57 -0.86 0.67
N PRO A 319 -29.13 -0.97 1.94
CA PRO A 319 -27.82 -0.48 2.36
C PRO A 319 -26.69 -1.09 1.54
N ALA A 320 -25.74 -0.24 1.13
CA ALA A 320 -24.56 -0.64 0.38
C ALA A 320 -23.36 0.24 0.80
N TYR A 321 -22.17 -0.32 0.73
CA TYR A 321 -20.93 0.39 1.06
C TYR A 321 -20.20 0.82 -0.19
N ARG A 322 -19.41 1.90 -0.09
CA ARG A 322 -18.65 2.47 -1.21
C ARG A 322 -17.45 3.26 -0.73
N LEU A 323 -16.53 3.59 -1.64
CA LEU A 323 -15.55 4.64 -1.38
C LEU A 323 -16.25 6.02 -1.44
N ALA A 324 -16.05 6.82 -0.39
CA ALA A 324 -16.68 8.14 -0.24
C ALA A 324 -15.70 9.27 -0.57
N LEU A 325 -16.24 10.44 -0.99
CA LEU A 325 -15.46 11.66 -1.25
C LEU A 325 -14.28 11.45 -2.20
N GLN A 326 -14.40 10.60 -3.23
CA GLN A 326 -13.35 10.30 -4.19
C GLN A 326 -12.81 11.55 -4.92
N THR A 327 -13.62 12.60 -5.02
CA THR A 327 -13.20 13.88 -5.65
C THR A 327 -12.03 14.59 -4.96
N ARG A 328 -11.65 14.18 -3.74
CA ARG A 328 -10.47 14.69 -3.02
C ARG A 328 -9.19 13.92 -3.35
N GLU A 329 -9.28 12.75 -4.02
CA GLU A 329 -8.15 11.90 -4.31
C GLU A 329 -7.26 12.46 -5.43
N GLN A 330 -5.98 12.05 -5.46
CA GLN A 330 -4.95 12.59 -6.35
C GLN A 330 -5.25 12.38 -7.84
N HIS A 331 -5.90 11.27 -8.22
CA HIS A 331 -6.25 10.99 -9.62
C HIS A 331 -7.26 11.99 -10.21
N ILE A 332 -8.00 12.70 -9.34
CA ILE A 332 -8.94 13.75 -9.74
C ILE A 332 -8.32 15.14 -9.57
N ARG A 333 -7.64 15.39 -8.44
CA ARG A 333 -7.11 16.72 -8.11
C ARG A 333 -5.74 17.03 -8.71
N ARG A 334 -4.94 16.02 -9.08
CA ARG A 334 -3.62 16.16 -9.68
C ARG A 334 -2.71 17.12 -8.89
N ASP A 335 -2.22 18.21 -9.50
CA ASP A 335 -1.37 19.25 -8.89
C ASP A 335 -2.01 19.94 -7.67
N LYS A 336 -3.33 19.91 -7.55
CA LYS A 336 -4.10 20.46 -6.42
C LYS A 336 -4.36 19.40 -5.33
N ALA A 337 -3.86 18.19 -5.48
CA ALA A 337 -3.98 17.15 -4.47
C ALA A 337 -3.24 17.52 -3.18
N THR A 338 -3.74 17.03 -2.07
CA THR A 338 -3.17 17.29 -0.74
C THR A 338 -2.19 16.21 -0.30
N SER A 339 -2.26 15.05 -0.95
CA SER A 339 -1.46 13.88 -0.68
C SER A 339 -1.30 13.08 -1.98
N ASN A 340 -0.21 12.33 -2.09
CA ASN A 340 0.04 11.44 -3.22
C ASN A 340 -0.39 9.98 -2.91
N ILE A 341 -0.95 9.69 -1.72
CA ILE A 341 -1.32 8.33 -1.31
C ILE A 341 -2.33 7.72 -2.28
N CYS A 342 -1.98 6.56 -2.84
CA CYS A 342 -2.80 5.74 -3.71
C CYS A 342 -3.00 4.35 -3.10
N THR A 343 -1.94 3.55 -3.02
CA THR A 343 -1.91 2.29 -2.26
C THR A 343 -1.75 2.62 -0.77
N ALA A 344 -2.56 1.95 0.07
CA ALA A 344 -2.49 2.04 1.53
C ALA A 344 -2.07 0.69 2.13
N GLN A 345 -2.56 0.30 3.29
CA GLN A 345 -2.22 -0.96 3.97
C GLN A 345 -3.52 -1.74 4.32
N VAL A 346 -4.35 -1.95 3.31
CA VAL A 346 -5.73 -2.44 3.49
C VAL A 346 -5.79 -3.83 4.13
N LEU A 347 -4.97 -4.79 3.67
CA LEU A 347 -4.96 -6.15 4.23
C LEU A 347 -4.63 -6.15 5.73
N LEU A 348 -3.72 -5.26 6.15
CA LEU A 348 -3.31 -5.11 7.56
C LEU A 348 -4.39 -4.38 8.37
N ALA A 349 -5.09 -3.40 7.77
CA ALA A 349 -6.24 -2.74 8.40
C ALA A 349 -7.39 -3.74 8.62
N VAL A 350 -7.66 -4.61 7.66
CA VAL A 350 -8.63 -5.70 7.81
C VAL A 350 -8.21 -6.65 8.93
N THR A 351 -6.93 -7.04 8.98
CA THR A 351 -6.39 -7.89 10.06
C THR A 351 -6.61 -7.24 11.43
N ALA A 352 -6.29 -5.96 11.59
CA ALA A 352 -6.46 -5.22 12.84
C ALA A 352 -7.94 -5.07 13.23
N ALA A 353 -8.82 -4.79 12.28
CA ALA A 353 -10.26 -4.74 12.51
C ALA A 353 -10.80 -6.09 12.97
N MET A 354 -10.41 -7.19 12.31
CA MET A 354 -10.84 -8.54 12.67
C MET A 354 -10.26 -8.99 14.02
N TYR A 355 -9.07 -8.55 14.39
CA TYR A 355 -8.52 -8.74 15.73
C TYR A 355 -9.42 -8.08 16.80
N ALA A 356 -9.84 -6.83 16.55
CA ALA A 356 -10.75 -6.14 17.47
C ALA A 356 -12.13 -6.84 17.55
N VAL A 357 -12.65 -7.31 16.43
CA VAL A 357 -13.91 -8.09 16.37
C VAL A 357 -13.79 -9.41 17.14
N HIS A 358 -12.65 -10.11 16.98
CA HIS A 358 -12.40 -11.41 17.65
C HIS A 358 -12.32 -11.27 19.17
N HIS A 359 -11.55 -10.32 19.68
CA HIS A 359 -11.37 -10.12 21.13
C HIS A 359 -12.56 -9.39 21.77
N GLY A 360 -13.17 -8.47 21.01
CA GLY A 360 -14.18 -7.55 21.53
C GLY A 360 -13.63 -6.58 22.58
N PRO A 361 -14.42 -5.59 23.03
CA PRO A 361 -13.93 -4.57 23.96
C PRO A 361 -13.39 -5.14 25.27
N LYS A 362 -14.01 -6.19 25.80
CA LYS A 362 -13.57 -6.83 27.05
C LYS A 362 -12.25 -7.59 26.91
N GLY A 363 -12.06 -8.28 25.79
CA GLY A 363 -10.82 -9.01 25.51
C GLY A 363 -9.64 -8.06 25.29
N LEU A 364 -9.84 -7.03 24.47
CA LEU A 364 -8.84 -5.99 24.21
C LEU A 364 -8.44 -5.25 25.49
N ARG A 365 -9.42 -4.89 26.33
CA ARG A 365 -9.14 -4.24 27.62
C ARG A 365 -8.30 -5.13 28.54
N ARG A 366 -8.57 -6.46 28.59
CA ARG A 366 -7.73 -7.40 29.34
C ARG A 366 -6.31 -7.49 28.82
N VAL A 367 -6.12 -7.41 27.49
CA VAL A 367 -4.78 -7.35 26.89
C VAL A 367 -4.07 -6.09 27.34
N ALA A 368 -4.72 -4.92 27.25
CA ALA A 368 -4.15 -3.64 27.67
C ALA A 368 -3.83 -3.62 29.17
N GLU A 369 -4.73 -4.11 30.02
CA GLU A 369 -4.53 -4.22 31.49
C GLU A 369 -3.34 -5.12 31.81
N ARG A 370 -3.20 -6.28 31.15
CA ARG A 370 -2.06 -7.19 31.34
C ARG A 370 -0.74 -6.53 30.94
N VAL A 371 -0.73 -5.86 29.79
CA VAL A 371 0.46 -5.15 29.29
C VAL A 371 0.87 -4.05 30.28
N HIS A 372 -0.05 -3.20 30.69
CA HIS A 372 0.20 -2.15 31.69
C HIS A 372 0.66 -2.74 33.03
N ARG A 373 -0.03 -3.77 33.51
CA ARG A 373 0.33 -4.43 34.77
C ARG A 373 1.74 -5.00 34.73
N SER A 374 2.13 -5.63 33.61
CA SER A 374 3.49 -6.15 33.44
C SER A 374 4.54 -5.04 33.54
N ALA A 375 4.28 -3.86 32.95
CA ALA A 375 5.17 -2.71 33.07
C ALA A 375 5.25 -2.14 34.49
N ALA A 376 4.11 -2.05 35.18
CA ALA A 376 4.07 -1.55 36.56
C ALA A 376 4.83 -2.48 37.52
N VAL A 377 4.67 -3.79 37.38
CA VAL A 377 5.40 -4.79 38.17
C VAL A 377 6.89 -4.76 37.85
N LEU A 378 7.25 -4.65 36.57
CA LEU A 378 8.64 -4.51 36.14
C LEU A 378 9.31 -3.28 36.78
N ALA A 379 8.64 -2.11 36.67
CA ALA A 379 9.14 -0.87 37.26
C ALA A 379 9.31 -0.96 38.77
N ALA A 380 8.35 -1.56 39.49
CA ALA A 380 8.40 -1.78 40.92
C ALA A 380 9.59 -2.66 41.35
N GLY A 381 9.84 -3.77 40.62
CA GLY A 381 11.00 -4.63 40.88
C GLY A 381 12.34 -3.97 40.57
N LEU A 382 12.42 -3.13 39.51
CA LEU A 382 13.61 -2.31 39.26
C LEU A 382 13.87 -1.33 40.42
N ALA A 383 12.83 -0.63 40.90
CA ALA A 383 12.92 0.33 41.98
C ALA A 383 13.29 -0.35 43.31
N GLU A 384 12.71 -1.53 43.63
CA GLU A 384 13.09 -2.32 44.82
C GLU A 384 14.56 -2.75 44.77
N GLY A 385 15.07 -3.05 43.57
CA GLY A 385 16.48 -3.33 43.30
C GLY A 385 17.39 -2.11 43.26
N GLY A 386 16.86 -0.91 43.51
CA GLY A 386 17.62 0.35 43.55
C GLY A 386 17.95 0.96 42.20
N VAL A 387 17.25 0.53 41.14
CA VAL A 387 17.34 1.14 39.81
C VAL A 387 16.28 2.24 39.71
N GLU A 388 16.70 3.44 39.36
CA GLU A 388 15.80 4.57 39.15
C GLU A 388 15.01 4.39 37.85
N VAL A 389 13.71 4.64 37.90
CA VAL A 389 12.81 4.70 36.73
C VAL A 389 12.41 6.15 36.50
N GLU A 390 12.72 6.71 35.32
CA GLU A 390 12.56 8.15 35.04
C GLU A 390 11.09 8.59 35.09
N THR A 391 10.15 7.76 34.57
CA THR A 391 8.75 8.12 34.41
C THR A 391 7.87 7.50 35.49
N ALA A 392 7.13 8.34 36.23
CA ALA A 392 6.16 7.88 37.21
C ALA A 392 4.80 7.51 36.62
N ALA A 393 4.44 8.08 35.44
CA ALA A 393 3.18 7.85 34.73
C ALA A 393 3.47 7.30 33.34
N PHE A 394 3.12 6.04 33.12
CA PHE A 394 3.40 5.34 31.85
C PHE A 394 2.30 4.32 31.54
N PHE A 395 2.25 3.86 30.27
CA PHE A 395 1.37 2.76 29.87
C PHE A 395 2.11 1.41 29.90
N ASP A 396 3.05 1.18 28.98
CA ASP A 396 3.73 -0.10 28.78
C ASP A 396 5.26 0.00 28.70
N THR A 397 5.77 1.20 28.65
CA THR A 397 7.19 1.48 28.44
C THR A 397 7.76 2.22 29.64
N VAL A 398 8.91 1.76 30.13
CA VAL A 398 9.66 2.38 31.21
C VAL A 398 11.08 2.67 30.78
N VAL A 399 11.67 3.74 31.32
CA VAL A 399 13.08 4.08 31.13
C VAL A 399 13.80 3.92 32.47
N ALA A 400 14.79 3.02 32.48
CA ALA A 400 15.60 2.72 33.65
C ALA A 400 16.97 3.39 33.54
N CYS A 401 17.40 4.09 34.62
CA CYS A 401 18.70 4.73 34.74
C CYS A 401 19.75 3.75 35.26
N VAL A 402 20.83 3.57 34.52
CA VAL A 402 21.94 2.66 34.80
C VAL A 402 23.30 3.29 34.44
N PRO A 403 23.75 4.32 35.12
CA PRO A 403 24.89 5.14 34.73
C PRO A 403 26.11 4.32 34.29
N GLY A 404 26.54 4.52 33.02
CA GLY A 404 27.65 3.83 32.35
C GLY A 404 27.46 2.33 32.15
N ARG A 405 26.23 1.77 32.30
CA ARG A 405 25.99 0.32 32.21
C ARG A 405 24.95 -0.08 31.16
N ALA A 406 24.38 0.84 30.40
CA ALA A 406 23.29 0.53 29.49
C ALA A 406 23.68 -0.55 28.48
N GLU A 407 24.85 -0.46 27.84
CA GLU A 407 25.36 -1.47 26.90
C GLU A 407 25.47 -2.86 27.56
N HIS A 408 25.96 -2.93 28.80
CA HIS A 408 26.08 -4.20 29.53
C HIS A 408 24.72 -4.83 29.80
N VAL A 409 23.73 -4.04 30.22
CA VAL A 409 22.37 -4.51 30.50
C VAL A 409 21.71 -5.02 29.22
N VAL A 410 21.80 -4.26 28.11
CA VAL A 410 21.27 -4.66 26.80
C VAL A 410 21.91 -5.96 26.32
N ALA A 411 23.22 -6.09 26.44
CA ALA A 411 23.95 -7.31 26.04
C ALA A 411 23.55 -8.52 26.91
N ALA A 412 23.39 -8.34 28.21
CA ALA A 412 22.94 -9.40 29.12
C ALA A 412 21.52 -9.86 28.83
N ALA A 413 20.60 -8.93 28.55
CA ALA A 413 19.23 -9.25 28.16
C ALA A 413 19.21 -10.00 26.83
N ARG A 414 19.98 -9.55 25.83
CA ARG A 414 20.11 -10.21 24.53
C ARG A 414 20.63 -11.64 24.66
N ALA A 415 21.60 -11.87 25.52
CA ALA A 415 22.10 -13.21 25.79
C ALA A 415 21.04 -14.14 26.41
N ALA A 416 20.02 -13.58 27.06
CA ALA A 416 18.82 -14.28 27.55
C ALA A 416 17.68 -14.34 26.52
N GLY A 417 17.91 -13.90 25.29
CA GLY A 417 16.91 -13.91 24.22
C GLY A 417 15.91 -12.73 24.26
N ILE A 418 16.23 -11.65 24.96
CA ILE A 418 15.38 -10.47 25.09
C ILE A 418 16.07 -9.25 24.51
N HIS A 419 15.41 -8.54 23.59
CA HIS A 419 15.92 -7.30 23.02
C HIS A 419 15.37 -6.09 23.78
N LEU A 420 16.26 -5.32 24.41
CA LEU A 420 15.97 -4.05 25.06
C LEU A 420 16.47 -2.88 24.22
N ARG A 421 15.91 -1.70 24.46
CA ARG A 421 16.36 -0.45 23.81
C ARG A 421 17.46 0.23 24.61
N GLY A 422 18.70 0.26 24.08
CA GLY A 422 19.70 1.21 24.56
C GLY A 422 19.35 2.62 24.09
N ILE A 423 19.13 3.55 25.01
CA ILE A 423 18.80 4.96 24.69
C ILE A 423 20.10 5.73 24.53
N ASP A 424 20.96 5.63 25.53
CA ASP A 424 22.31 6.18 25.59
C ASP A 424 23.19 5.35 26.55
N GLU A 425 24.33 5.86 26.97
CA GLU A 425 25.25 5.16 27.86
C GLU A 425 24.69 4.89 29.28
N ASP A 426 23.68 5.68 29.68
CA ASP A 426 23.12 5.70 31.02
C ASP A 426 21.69 5.15 31.14
N ARG A 427 20.99 4.97 30.02
CA ARG A 427 19.54 4.69 29.98
C ARG A 427 19.15 3.52 29.11
N VAL A 428 18.25 2.70 29.63
CA VAL A 428 17.64 1.56 28.93
C VAL A 428 16.12 1.69 28.92
N GLY A 429 15.53 1.65 27.73
CA GLY A 429 14.09 1.57 27.53
C GLY A 429 13.61 0.12 27.49
N ILE A 430 12.48 -0.15 28.13
CA ILE A 430 11.89 -1.49 28.26
C ILE A 430 10.41 -1.39 28.02
N SER A 431 9.91 -2.05 26.98
CA SER A 431 8.48 -2.06 26.61
C SER A 431 7.89 -3.44 26.80
N THR A 432 6.81 -3.54 27.56
CA THR A 432 6.04 -4.78 27.69
C THR A 432 5.02 -4.90 26.54
N SER A 433 4.59 -6.12 26.26
CA SER A 433 3.71 -6.40 25.15
C SER A 433 2.73 -7.54 25.49
N GLU A 434 1.88 -7.89 24.54
CA GLU A 434 0.94 -9.00 24.67
C GLU A 434 1.62 -10.34 24.96
N VAL A 435 2.85 -10.53 24.50
CA VAL A 435 3.61 -11.78 24.67
C VAL A 435 4.50 -11.79 25.92
N THR A 436 4.54 -10.68 26.68
CA THR A 436 5.35 -10.61 27.91
C THR A 436 4.85 -11.59 28.97
N THR A 437 5.77 -12.39 29.52
CA THR A 437 5.50 -13.39 30.56
C THR A 437 6.27 -13.08 31.85
N PRO A 438 5.93 -13.73 32.99
CA PRO A 438 6.72 -13.64 34.22
C PRO A 438 8.20 -13.98 34.05
N GLU A 439 8.51 -14.98 33.21
CA GLU A 439 9.89 -15.39 32.92
C GLU A 439 10.68 -14.29 32.22
N HIS A 440 10.03 -13.52 31.33
CA HIS A 440 10.65 -12.38 30.67
C HIS A 440 10.96 -11.27 31.68
N LEU A 441 10.08 -10.98 32.63
CA LEU A 441 10.34 -9.98 33.69
C LEU A 441 11.53 -10.40 34.56
N HIS A 442 11.60 -11.68 34.93
CA HIS A 442 12.74 -12.23 35.70
C HIS A 442 14.05 -12.11 34.92
N ALA A 443 14.04 -12.42 33.63
CA ALA A 443 15.22 -12.29 32.78
C ALA A 443 15.68 -10.84 32.63
N VAL A 444 14.74 -9.89 32.56
CA VAL A 444 15.09 -8.45 32.54
C VAL A 444 15.73 -8.04 33.89
N TRP A 445 15.12 -8.33 35.02
CA TRP A 445 15.74 -7.98 36.33
C TRP A 445 17.11 -8.63 36.47
N SER A 446 17.30 -9.87 36.04
CA SER A 446 18.60 -10.54 36.05
C SER A 446 19.64 -9.80 35.18
N ALA A 447 19.23 -9.28 34.02
CA ALA A 447 20.10 -8.50 33.13
C ALA A 447 20.58 -7.18 33.80
N PHE A 448 19.76 -6.59 34.68
CA PHE A 448 20.14 -5.46 35.49
C PHE A 448 21.06 -5.84 36.69
N GLY A 449 21.30 -7.15 36.88
CA GLY A 449 22.11 -7.68 37.97
C GLY A 449 21.37 -7.74 39.30
N LEU A 450 20.05 -7.74 39.29
CA LEU A 450 19.21 -7.80 40.48
C LEU A 450 18.96 -9.25 40.89
N GLU A 451 18.85 -9.46 42.22
CA GLU A 451 18.23 -10.71 42.72
C GLU A 451 16.79 -10.77 42.22
N THR A 452 16.31 -11.99 41.94
CA THR A 452 14.93 -12.18 41.41
C THR A 452 13.91 -11.73 42.46
N PRO A 453 13.16 -10.64 42.21
CA PRO A 453 12.11 -10.16 43.12
C PRO A 453 11.00 -11.21 43.27
N ASP A 454 10.28 -11.17 44.42
CA ASP A 454 9.05 -11.95 44.58
C ASP A 454 7.93 -11.35 43.71
N LEU A 455 7.74 -11.94 42.53
CA LEU A 455 6.74 -11.49 41.56
C LEU A 455 5.31 -11.43 42.15
N ALA A 456 4.95 -12.41 42.98
CA ALA A 456 3.61 -12.46 43.59
C ALA A 456 3.41 -11.30 44.59
N ALA A 457 4.45 -10.98 45.37
CA ALA A 457 4.43 -9.83 46.28
C ALA A 457 4.38 -8.51 45.50
N LEU A 458 5.18 -8.36 44.42
CA LEU A 458 5.18 -7.17 43.57
C LEU A 458 3.84 -7.00 42.85
N ASP A 459 3.22 -8.08 42.36
CA ASP A 459 1.92 -8.01 41.73
C ASP A 459 0.80 -7.52 42.67
N VAL A 460 0.94 -7.75 43.97
CA VAL A 460 0.01 -7.20 44.98
C VAL A 460 0.33 -5.74 45.37
N SER A 461 1.61 -5.38 45.42
CA SER A 461 2.05 -4.10 46.02
C SER A 461 2.29 -2.98 44.99
N ALA A 462 2.64 -3.32 43.73
CA ALA A 462 2.89 -2.34 42.68
C ALA A 462 1.63 -1.52 42.37
N ALA A 463 1.73 -0.21 42.44
CA ALA A 463 0.66 0.70 42.06
C ALA A 463 0.52 0.77 40.54
N ASP A 464 -0.69 1.05 40.08
CA ASP A 464 -0.90 1.43 38.67
C ASP A 464 -0.25 2.78 38.36
N ALA A 465 0.36 2.89 37.20
CA ALA A 465 1.08 4.08 36.74
C ALA A 465 0.26 5.02 35.85
N LEU A 466 -1.01 4.72 35.59
CA LEU A 466 -1.87 5.58 34.78
C LEU A 466 -2.43 6.74 35.61
N PRO A 467 -2.31 8.00 35.11
CA PRO A 467 -2.90 9.17 35.77
C PRO A 467 -4.42 9.03 35.85
N GLU A 468 -4.98 9.20 37.06
CA GLU A 468 -6.42 9.02 37.32
C GLU A 468 -7.30 9.90 36.42
N GLN A 469 -6.89 11.16 36.18
CA GLN A 469 -7.63 12.13 35.36
C GLN A 469 -7.59 11.81 33.85
N LEU A 470 -6.76 10.89 33.41
CA LEU A 470 -6.63 10.42 32.02
C LEU A 470 -7.14 9.00 31.84
N ARG A 471 -7.57 8.33 32.91
CA ARG A 471 -8.19 7.00 32.78
C ARG A 471 -9.47 7.08 31.98
N ARG A 472 -9.62 6.17 31.03
CA ARG A 472 -10.79 6.11 30.18
C ARG A 472 -12.06 5.85 30.96
N GLN A 473 -13.03 6.75 30.79
CA GLN A 473 -14.37 6.64 31.37
C GLN A 473 -15.43 6.31 30.29
N THR A 474 -15.11 6.54 29.02
CA THR A 474 -16.02 6.31 27.90
C THR A 474 -16.03 4.84 27.50
N GLU A 475 -17.23 4.31 27.15
CA GLU A 475 -17.33 3.00 26.53
C GLU A 475 -16.79 3.04 25.10
N VAL A 476 -16.22 1.92 24.65
CA VAL A 476 -15.68 1.76 23.31
C VAL A 476 -16.13 0.47 22.66
N LEU A 477 -16.11 0.44 21.31
CA LEU A 477 -16.44 -0.73 20.51
C LEU A 477 -17.80 -1.30 20.89
N THR A 478 -18.77 -0.41 21.10
CA THR A 478 -20.13 -0.76 21.50
C THR A 478 -20.93 -1.35 20.35
N HIS A 479 -20.55 -1.07 19.09
CA HIS A 479 -21.22 -1.59 17.91
C HIS A 479 -21.30 -3.13 17.96
N PRO A 480 -22.43 -3.74 17.57
CA PRO A 480 -22.64 -5.19 17.64
C PRO A 480 -21.57 -6.02 16.92
N THR A 481 -20.97 -5.55 15.85
CA THR A 481 -19.90 -6.23 15.13
C THR A 481 -18.76 -6.62 16.07
N PHE A 482 -18.35 -5.76 17.02
CA PHE A 482 -17.31 -6.04 18.00
C PHE A 482 -17.77 -6.95 19.15
N ASN A 483 -19.04 -7.32 19.19
CA ASN A 483 -19.65 -8.04 20.29
C ASN A 483 -20.25 -9.39 19.90
N SER A 484 -20.26 -9.75 18.59
CA SER A 484 -21.02 -10.90 18.06
C SER A 484 -20.13 -12.10 17.68
N PHE A 485 -18.88 -11.93 17.28
CA PHE A 485 -18.08 -12.97 16.62
C PHE A 485 -16.90 -13.47 17.46
N ARG A 486 -17.13 -13.77 18.74
CA ARG A 486 -16.07 -14.12 19.70
C ARG A 486 -15.69 -15.60 19.72
N SER A 487 -16.51 -16.50 19.18
CA SER A 487 -16.16 -17.92 19.08
C SER A 487 -15.46 -18.20 17.78
N GLU A 488 -14.55 -19.19 17.77
CA GLU A 488 -13.82 -19.65 16.59
C GLU A 488 -14.77 -19.87 15.40
N THR A 489 -15.87 -20.60 15.62
CA THR A 489 -16.87 -20.90 14.60
C THR A 489 -17.59 -19.64 14.09
N ALA A 490 -17.96 -18.71 15.00
CA ALA A 490 -18.63 -17.48 14.60
C ALA A 490 -17.71 -16.59 13.77
N MET A 491 -16.44 -16.47 14.18
CA MET A 491 -15.43 -15.69 13.47
C MET A 491 -15.14 -16.28 12.09
N LEU A 492 -14.92 -17.61 11.99
CA LEU A 492 -14.70 -18.29 10.72
C LEU A 492 -15.85 -18.05 9.73
N ARG A 493 -17.10 -18.17 10.19
CA ARG A 493 -18.28 -17.93 9.36
C ARG A 493 -18.45 -16.46 8.98
N TYR A 494 -18.06 -15.54 9.84
CA TYR A 494 -18.08 -14.12 9.52
C TYR A 494 -17.07 -13.78 8.42
N LEU A 495 -15.82 -14.23 8.56
CA LEU A 495 -14.80 -14.05 7.54
C LEU A 495 -15.20 -14.64 6.18
N ARG A 496 -15.80 -15.87 6.20
CA ARG A 496 -16.32 -16.48 4.99
C ARG A 496 -17.45 -15.66 4.37
N ARG A 497 -18.40 -15.17 5.14
CA ARG A 497 -19.48 -14.32 4.66
C ARG A 497 -18.96 -13.03 4.01
N LEU A 498 -17.91 -12.43 4.57
CA LEU A 498 -17.30 -11.24 3.97
C LEU A 498 -16.64 -11.58 2.62
N SER A 499 -15.81 -12.63 2.57
CA SER A 499 -15.13 -13.02 1.33
C SER A 499 -16.08 -13.49 0.23
N ASP A 500 -17.22 -14.07 0.57
CA ASP A 500 -18.24 -14.45 -0.41
C ASP A 500 -18.93 -13.25 -1.09
N ARG A 501 -18.84 -12.07 -0.50
CA ARG A 501 -19.40 -10.82 -1.02
C ARG A 501 -18.36 -9.98 -1.80
N ASP A 502 -17.24 -10.57 -2.12
CA ASP A 502 -16.12 -9.95 -2.80
C ASP A 502 -15.71 -10.70 -4.07
N PHE A 503 -14.93 -10.03 -4.90
CA PHE A 503 -14.27 -10.57 -6.09
C PHE A 503 -12.74 -10.42 -5.93
N ALA A 504 -12.03 -11.52 -6.20
CA ALA A 504 -10.57 -11.59 -6.16
C ALA A 504 -10.08 -12.55 -7.26
N LEU A 505 -8.77 -12.69 -7.46
CA LEU A 505 -8.22 -13.55 -8.52
C LEU A 505 -8.57 -15.04 -8.35
N ASP A 506 -8.95 -15.47 -7.15
CA ASP A 506 -9.45 -16.83 -6.91
C ASP A 506 -10.83 -17.12 -7.52
N ARG A 507 -11.49 -16.09 -8.10
CA ARG A 507 -12.79 -16.19 -8.78
C ARG A 507 -12.71 -15.98 -10.28
N GLY A 508 -11.77 -15.18 -10.76
CA GLY A 508 -11.61 -14.88 -12.17
C GLY A 508 -10.71 -13.68 -12.42
N MET A 509 -10.44 -13.40 -13.67
CA MET A 509 -9.55 -12.31 -14.10
C MET A 509 -10.00 -10.94 -13.58
N ILE A 510 -9.03 -10.13 -13.21
CA ILE A 510 -9.19 -8.71 -12.87
C ILE A 510 -8.39 -7.88 -13.89
N PRO A 511 -8.95 -7.56 -15.07
CA PRO A 511 -8.22 -6.95 -16.19
C PRO A 511 -8.07 -5.43 -16.02
N LEU A 512 -7.50 -5.00 -14.89
CA LEU A 512 -7.36 -3.58 -14.55
C LEU A 512 -6.14 -2.96 -15.22
N GLY A 513 -6.36 -2.15 -16.24
CA GLY A 513 -5.30 -1.36 -16.84
C GLY A 513 -4.67 -0.35 -15.86
N SER A 514 -3.38 -0.14 -16.03
CA SER A 514 -2.49 0.62 -15.16
C SER A 514 -2.32 0.02 -13.75
N CYS A 515 -2.72 -1.24 -13.57
CA CYS A 515 -2.54 -1.98 -12.33
C CYS A 515 -2.45 -3.49 -12.60
N THR A 516 -1.25 -3.99 -12.77
CA THR A 516 -0.96 -5.41 -13.06
C THR A 516 -1.49 -6.31 -11.95
N MET A 517 -2.52 -7.09 -12.26
CA MET A 517 -3.15 -8.05 -11.35
C MET A 517 -2.71 -9.47 -11.68
N LYS A 518 -1.41 -9.75 -11.56
CA LYS A 518 -0.88 -11.08 -11.82
C LYS A 518 -1.00 -12.02 -10.62
N LEU A 519 -0.82 -13.31 -10.87
CA LEU A 519 -0.81 -14.36 -9.87
C LEU A 519 0.11 -14.01 -8.67
N ASN A 520 -0.40 -14.29 -7.47
CA ASN A 520 0.37 -14.36 -6.24
C ASN A 520 0.37 -15.84 -5.82
N ALA A 521 1.43 -16.57 -6.16
CA ALA A 521 1.52 -17.99 -5.89
C ALA A 521 1.57 -18.29 -4.38
N ALA A 522 0.98 -19.41 -3.97
CA ALA A 522 0.94 -19.78 -2.55
C ALA A 522 2.33 -19.95 -1.94
N ALA A 523 3.29 -20.48 -2.71
CA ALA A 523 4.68 -20.63 -2.29
C ALA A 523 5.39 -19.29 -2.07
N GLU A 524 5.02 -18.25 -2.80
CA GLU A 524 5.53 -16.88 -2.60
C GLU A 524 5.00 -16.29 -1.30
N MET A 525 3.73 -16.57 -0.96
CA MET A 525 3.07 -16.04 0.21
C MET A 525 3.44 -16.74 1.54
N GLU A 526 3.75 -18.04 1.51
CA GLU A 526 3.99 -18.85 2.72
C GLU A 526 5.06 -18.26 3.67
N PRO A 527 6.22 -17.78 3.19
CA PRO A 527 7.31 -17.31 4.05
C PRO A 527 6.99 -16.13 4.96
N ILE A 528 6.06 -15.26 4.58
CA ILE A 528 5.75 -14.06 5.37
C ILE A 528 5.17 -14.39 6.76
N SER A 529 4.58 -15.57 6.93
CA SER A 529 3.99 -16.01 8.20
C SER A 529 4.98 -16.78 9.08
N TRP A 530 6.21 -17.01 8.63
CA TRP A 530 7.19 -17.73 9.44
C TRP A 530 7.75 -16.83 10.54
N PRO A 531 7.84 -17.31 11.80
CA PRO A 531 8.32 -16.51 12.93
C PRO A 531 9.69 -15.87 12.70
N GLY A 532 10.59 -16.56 11.97
CA GLY A 532 11.91 -16.03 11.63
C GLY A 532 11.89 -14.76 10.76
N PHE A 533 10.78 -14.45 10.08
CA PHE A 533 10.56 -13.20 9.34
C PHE A 533 9.50 -12.33 10.02
N ALA A 534 8.36 -12.91 10.40
CA ALA A 534 7.21 -12.19 10.92
C ALA A 534 7.47 -11.48 12.26
N ASP A 535 8.24 -12.12 13.15
CA ASP A 535 8.42 -11.66 14.53
C ASP A 535 9.67 -10.80 14.74
N LEU A 536 10.35 -10.40 13.67
CA LEU A 536 11.51 -9.50 13.76
C LEU A 536 11.07 -8.06 14.03
N HIS A 537 11.70 -7.45 15.04
CA HIS A 537 11.57 -6.01 15.30
C HIS A 537 12.53 -5.22 14.40
N PRO A 538 12.13 -4.05 13.83
CA PRO A 538 12.97 -3.31 12.87
C PRO A 538 14.29 -2.78 13.43
N PHE A 539 14.40 -2.67 14.73
CA PHE A 539 15.57 -2.09 15.41
C PHE A 539 16.37 -3.12 16.22
N VAL A 540 16.22 -4.42 15.94
CA VAL A 540 17.15 -5.43 16.50
C VAL A 540 18.54 -5.23 15.92
N PRO A 541 19.60 -5.72 16.60
CA PRO A 541 20.96 -5.75 16.04
C PRO A 541 20.99 -6.37 14.65
N ALA A 542 21.88 -5.87 13.80
CA ALA A 542 21.98 -6.30 12.40
C ALA A 542 22.20 -7.81 12.23
N GLU A 543 22.95 -8.41 13.13
CA GLU A 543 23.24 -9.85 13.15
C GLU A 543 22.03 -10.70 13.53
N ASP A 544 21.07 -10.16 14.28
CA ASP A 544 19.83 -10.87 14.67
C ASP A 544 18.77 -10.86 13.55
N ALA A 545 18.98 -10.07 12.50
CA ALA A 545 18.18 -10.04 11.28
C ALA A 545 18.97 -10.41 10.03
N ALA A 546 20.09 -11.16 10.17
CA ALA A 546 21.03 -11.43 9.08
C ALA A 546 20.38 -12.06 7.86
N GLY A 547 19.47 -13.01 8.05
CA GLY A 547 18.79 -13.70 6.95
C GLY A 547 17.82 -12.80 6.19
N LEU A 548 17.04 -11.95 6.88
CA LEU A 548 16.13 -11.03 6.20
C LEU A 548 16.89 -9.89 5.50
N ARG A 549 17.97 -9.40 6.11
CA ARG A 549 18.86 -8.43 5.46
C ARG A 549 19.50 -8.96 4.19
N GLU A 550 19.81 -10.24 4.14
CA GLU A 550 20.29 -10.90 2.92
C GLU A 550 19.19 -10.93 1.85
N VAL A 551 17.94 -11.28 2.21
CA VAL A 551 16.78 -11.18 1.28
C VAL A 551 16.68 -9.77 0.71
N VAL A 552 16.79 -8.74 1.55
CA VAL A 552 16.73 -7.33 1.12
C VAL A 552 17.84 -7.00 0.13
N HIS A 553 19.10 -7.32 0.48
CA HIS A 553 20.26 -6.98 -0.36
C HIS A 553 20.24 -7.73 -1.71
N GLU A 554 19.87 -9.01 -1.72
CA GLU A 554 19.72 -9.77 -2.96
C GLU A 554 18.62 -9.16 -3.83
N LEU A 555 17.47 -8.82 -3.24
CA LEU A 555 16.38 -8.21 -3.99
C LEU A 555 16.75 -6.82 -4.53
N GLU A 556 17.39 -5.97 -3.73
CA GLU A 556 17.90 -4.67 -4.20
C GLU A 556 18.84 -4.83 -5.40
N ALA A 557 19.76 -5.82 -5.34
CA ALA A 557 20.67 -6.11 -6.44
C ALA A 557 19.95 -6.64 -7.70
N TRP A 558 18.97 -7.53 -7.54
CA TRP A 558 18.18 -8.05 -8.65
C TRP A 558 17.32 -6.97 -9.30
N LEU A 559 16.74 -6.08 -8.50
CA LEU A 559 15.97 -4.94 -9.01
C LEU A 559 16.87 -3.94 -9.76
N ALA A 560 18.10 -3.74 -9.31
CA ALA A 560 19.09 -2.94 -10.04
C ALA A 560 19.43 -3.56 -11.39
N GLU A 561 19.66 -4.88 -11.44
CA GLU A 561 19.92 -5.61 -12.68
C GLU A 561 18.79 -5.47 -13.69
N VAL A 562 17.54 -5.72 -13.29
CA VAL A 562 16.41 -5.73 -14.22
C VAL A 562 16.02 -4.34 -14.71
N THR A 563 16.47 -3.29 -14.04
CA THR A 563 16.16 -1.89 -14.39
C THR A 563 17.34 -1.13 -15.00
N GLY A 564 18.56 -1.67 -14.89
CA GLY A 564 19.77 -1.01 -15.38
C GLY A 564 20.27 0.16 -14.54
N TYR A 565 19.78 0.30 -13.32
CA TYR A 565 20.22 1.34 -12.39
C TYR A 565 21.41 0.89 -11.53
N ALA A 566 22.09 1.87 -10.92
CA ALA A 566 23.28 1.61 -10.11
C ALA A 566 22.93 1.10 -8.69
N ALA A 567 21.84 1.57 -8.11
CA ALA A 567 21.42 1.18 -6.78
C ALA A 567 19.91 1.30 -6.59
N VAL A 568 19.39 0.51 -5.63
CA VAL A 568 17.98 0.49 -5.25
C VAL A 568 17.85 0.62 -3.73
N SER A 569 16.79 1.31 -3.27
CA SER A 569 16.38 1.31 -1.88
C SER A 569 14.94 0.81 -1.75
N VAL A 570 14.70 -0.19 -0.94
CA VAL A 570 13.36 -0.72 -0.66
C VAL A 570 12.63 0.01 0.47
N GLN A 571 13.20 1.10 1.01
CA GLN A 571 12.61 1.83 2.12
C GLN A 571 11.22 2.42 1.81
N PRO A 572 10.92 2.96 0.61
CA PRO A 572 9.59 3.51 0.36
C PRO A 572 8.50 2.43 0.46
N ASN A 573 7.52 2.65 1.33
CA ASN A 573 6.47 1.70 1.66
C ASN A 573 5.20 1.83 0.79
N ALA A 574 5.30 2.51 -0.34
CA ALA A 574 4.31 2.55 -1.43
C ALA A 574 4.96 3.11 -2.69
N GLY A 575 4.37 2.88 -3.88
CA GLY A 575 4.82 3.50 -5.13
C GLY A 575 4.88 5.02 -5.05
N SER A 576 3.84 5.64 -4.49
CA SER A 576 3.82 7.10 -4.29
C SER A 576 4.91 7.63 -3.34
N GLN A 577 5.37 6.82 -2.39
CA GLN A 577 6.52 7.17 -1.55
C GLN A 577 7.84 6.99 -2.30
N GLY A 578 7.92 6.01 -3.21
CA GLY A 578 9.03 5.90 -4.17
C GLY A 578 9.08 7.09 -5.12
N GLU A 579 7.92 7.57 -5.61
CA GLU A 579 7.84 8.82 -6.38
C GLU A 579 8.43 10.00 -5.61
N LEU A 580 7.98 10.20 -4.38
CA LEU A 580 8.48 11.28 -3.53
C LEU A 580 9.98 11.15 -3.28
N ALA A 581 10.45 9.94 -2.92
CA ALA A 581 11.87 9.70 -2.66
C ALA A 581 12.76 10.02 -3.87
N GLY A 582 12.36 9.58 -5.06
CA GLY A 582 13.10 9.87 -6.29
C GLY A 582 13.15 11.36 -6.63
N LEU A 583 12.04 12.07 -6.49
CA LEU A 583 12.00 13.52 -6.71
C LEU A 583 12.81 14.31 -5.66
N LEU A 584 12.81 13.85 -4.40
CA LEU A 584 13.67 14.44 -3.36
C LEU A 584 15.16 14.18 -3.64
N ALA A 585 15.52 12.99 -4.16
CA ALA A 585 16.89 12.70 -4.59
C ALA A 585 17.35 13.65 -5.71
N ILE A 586 16.50 13.89 -6.72
CA ILE A 586 16.78 14.86 -7.78
C ILE A 586 16.95 16.27 -7.20
N ARG A 587 16.08 16.70 -6.29
CA ARG A 587 16.18 18.01 -5.64
C ARG A 587 17.47 18.14 -4.81
N ALA A 588 17.83 17.11 -4.06
CA ALA A 588 19.06 17.09 -3.27
C ALA A 588 20.31 17.13 -4.16
N TYR A 589 20.29 16.41 -5.28
CA TYR A 589 21.35 16.48 -6.28
C TYR A 589 21.56 17.89 -6.81
N HIS A 590 20.50 18.58 -7.25
CA HIS A 590 20.63 19.95 -7.74
C HIS A 590 21.14 20.91 -6.65
N ARG A 591 20.60 20.81 -5.43
CA ARG A 591 21.05 21.63 -4.29
C ARG A 591 22.53 21.39 -3.94
N SER A 592 23.01 20.15 -4.00
CA SER A 592 24.40 19.83 -3.74
C SER A 592 25.38 20.50 -4.72
N ARG A 593 24.89 20.92 -5.88
CA ARG A 593 25.64 21.64 -6.93
C ARG A 593 25.46 23.16 -6.85
N GLY A 594 24.65 23.64 -5.91
CA GLY A 594 24.32 25.07 -5.79
C GLY A 594 23.22 25.56 -6.75
N ASP A 595 22.46 24.61 -7.35
CA ASP A 595 21.39 24.90 -8.32
C ASP A 595 20.02 24.90 -7.64
N ASP A 596 19.86 25.59 -6.51
CA ASP A 596 18.62 25.63 -5.69
C ASP A 596 17.39 26.10 -6.50
N GLN A 597 17.61 26.94 -7.54
CA GLN A 597 16.55 27.44 -8.42
C GLN A 597 15.93 26.37 -9.31
N ARG A 598 16.59 25.22 -9.52
CA ARG A 598 16.04 24.11 -10.31
C ARG A 598 14.90 23.40 -9.56
N ASN A 599 13.68 23.84 -9.84
CA ASN A 599 12.47 23.36 -9.17
C ASN A 599 11.27 23.09 -10.10
N VAL A 600 11.49 23.17 -11.42
CA VAL A 600 10.45 22.85 -12.41
C VAL A 600 10.48 21.38 -12.72
N CYS A 601 9.31 20.73 -12.63
CA CYS A 601 9.08 19.36 -13.07
C CYS A 601 8.12 19.37 -14.26
N LEU A 602 8.60 18.91 -15.42
CA LEU A 602 7.77 18.71 -16.61
C LEU A 602 7.01 17.39 -16.48
N ILE A 603 5.71 17.38 -16.73
CA ILE A 603 4.86 16.20 -16.60
C ILE A 603 3.92 16.12 -17.80
N PRO A 604 3.91 15.00 -18.56
CA PRO A 604 2.95 14.79 -19.66
C PRO A 604 1.50 14.87 -19.19
N SER A 605 0.64 15.42 -20.03
CA SER A 605 -0.80 15.57 -19.73
C SER A 605 -1.51 14.23 -19.45
N SER A 606 -0.96 13.13 -19.96
CA SER A 606 -1.42 11.75 -19.76
C SER A 606 -0.96 11.11 -18.46
N ALA A 607 -0.01 11.71 -17.73
CA ALA A 607 0.58 11.13 -16.53
C ALA A 607 -0.44 10.84 -15.44
N HIS A 608 -0.15 9.86 -14.60
CA HIS A 608 -0.96 9.54 -13.43
C HIS A 608 -1.04 10.73 -12.45
N GLY A 609 -2.17 10.91 -11.78
CA GLY A 609 -2.38 12.04 -10.88
C GLY A 609 -1.42 12.07 -9.68
N THR A 610 -0.84 10.93 -9.27
CA THR A 610 0.17 10.86 -8.22
C THR A 610 1.46 11.58 -8.59
N ASN A 611 1.84 11.58 -9.88
CA ASN A 611 3.07 12.22 -10.36
C ASN A 611 3.07 13.73 -10.04
N ALA A 612 2.00 14.43 -10.42
CA ALA A 612 1.86 15.86 -10.13
C ALA A 612 1.79 16.14 -8.61
N ALA A 613 1.08 15.29 -7.86
CA ALA A 613 0.99 15.41 -6.40
C ALA A 613 2.36 15.24 -5.73
N SER A 614 3.14 14.23 -6.15
CA SER A 614 4.48 13.95 -5.62
C SER A 614 5.46 15.07 -5.94
N ALA A 615 5.40 15.65 -7.15
CA ALA A 615 6.23 16.81 -7.53
C ALA A 615 5.95 18.03 -6.64
N VAL A 616 4.68 18.35 -6.39
CA VAL A 616 4.30 19.43 -5.49
C VAL A 616 4.77 19.15 -4.05
N MET A 617 4.65 17.92 -3.56
CA MET A 617 5.11 17.51 -2.23
C MET A 617 6.63 17.56 -2.10
N ALA A 618 7.37 17.35 -3.19
CA ALA A 618 8.82 17.52 -3.26
C ALA A 618 9.25 19.00 -3.39
N GLY A 619 8.32 19.96 -3.35
CA GLY A 619 8.59 21.40 -3.50
C GLY A 619 8.90 21.82 -4.93
N MET A 620 8.42 21.07 -5.93
CA MET A 620 8.57 21.39 -7.34
C MET A 620 7.33 22.09 -7.91
N ARG A 621 7.53 22.89 -8.93
CA ARG A 621 6.48 23.51 -9.75
C ARG A 621 6.21 22.63 -10.97
N VAL A 622 4.98 22.20 -11.13
CA VAL A 622 4.57 21.38 -12.26
C VAL A 622 4.33 22.25 -13.50
N VAL A 623 4.88 21.81 -14.64
CA VAL A 623 4.59 22.34 -15.97
C VAL A 623 4.14 21.17 -16.84
N VAL A 624 2.99 21.31 -17.50
CA VAL A 624 2.39 20.23 -18.28
C VAL A 624 2.90 20.24 -19.70
N VAL A 625 3.41 19.10 -20.17
CA VAL A 625 3.78 18.83 -21.56
C VAL A 625 2.60 18.19 -22.28
N LYS A 626 2.31 18.63 -23.50
CA LYS A 626 1.21 18.07 -24.30
C LYS A 626 1.54 16.66 -24.78
N ALA A 627 0.47 15.90 -25.03
CA ALA A 627 0.53 14.71 -25.86
C ALA A 627 0.11 15.05 -27.29
N ASP A 628 0.67 14.34 -28.27
CA ASP A 628 0.29 14.43 -29.68
C ASP A 628 -1.04 13.71 -29.96
N GLU A 629 -1.46 13.65 -31.25
CA GLU A 629 -2.70 13.00 -31.63
C GLU A 629 -2.67 11.48 -31.44
N GLN A 630 -1.50 10.86 -31.41
CA GLN A 630 -1.27 9.45 -31.16
C GLN A 630 -1.17 9.12 -29.67
N GLY A 631 -1.20 10.14 -28.81
CA GLY A 631 -1.09 10.00 -27.36
C GLY A 631 0.36 9.93 -26.84
N ALA A 632 1.36 10.06 -27.69
CA ALA A 632 2.76 10.13 -27.31
C ALA A 632 3.12 11.53 -26.78
N VAL A 633 4.24 11.66 -26.05
CA VAL A 633 4.73 12.95 -25.61
C VAL A 633 5.11 13.80 -26.82
N ASP A 634 4.54 15.02 -26.93
CA ASP A 634 4.91 15.99 -27.98
C ASP A 634 6.34 16.50 -27.73
N LEU A 635 7.31 15.97 -28.49
CA LEU A 635 8.72 16.31 -28.33
C LEU A 635 9.02 17.78 -28.66
N ALA A 636 8.24 18.42 -29.55
CA ALA A 636 8.43 19.83 -29.85
C ALA A 636 7.94 20.72 -28.71
N ASP A 637 6.83 20.38 -28.07
CA ASP A 637 6.34 21.08 -26.87
C ASP A 637 7.29 20.82 -25.67
N LEU A 638 7.84 19.62 -25.53
CA LEU A 638 8.86 19.31 -24.55
C LEU A 638 10.11 20.18 -24.72
N GLU A 639 10.69 20.23 -25.91
CA GLU A 639 11.85 21.04 -26.23
C GLU A 639 11.62 22.55 -25.96
N ALA A 640 10.43 23.05 -26.32
CA ALA A 640 10.05 24.43 -26.03
C ALA A 640 10.04 24.71 -24.53
N HIS A 641 9.47 23.81 -23.71
CA HIS A 641 9.47 23.94 -22.25
C HIS A 641 10.86 23.76 -21.64
N CYS A 642 11.68 22.84 -22.13
CA CYS A 642 13.07 22.69 -21.70
C CYS A 642 13.87 23.97 -21.94
N THR A 643 13.69 24.60 -23.10
CA THR A 643 14.32 25.88 -23.44
C THR A 643 13.81 27.01 -22.55
N GLU A 644 12.50 27.16 -22.37
CA GLU A 644 11.87 28.16 -21.51
C GLU A 644 12.37 28.10 -20.08
N HIS A 645 12.58 26.90 -19.59
CA HIS A 645 12.93 26.63 -18.20
C HIS A 645 14.37 26.16 -17.99
N ALA A 646 15.27 26.36 -18.95
CA ALA A 646 16.64 25.83 -18.96
C ALA A 646 17.44 26.06 -17.64
N GLU A 647 17.23 27.18 -16.96
CA GLU A 647 17.89 27.49 -15.69
C GLU A 647 17.15 26.94 -14.46
N THR A 648 15.86 26.61 -14.62
CA THR A 648 14.99 26.16 -13.51
C THR A 648 14.49 24.72 -13.63
N LEU A 649 14.78 24.08 -14.76
CA LEU A 649 14.39 22.70 -15.02
C LEU A 649 15.08 21.74 -14.04
N ALA A 650 14.31 21.07 -13.17
CA ALA A 650 14.82 20.06 -12.28
C ALA A 650 14.67 18.67 -12.88
N ALA A 651 13.49 18.36 -13.42
CA ALA A 651 13.18 17.02 -13.92
C ALA A 651 12.06 17.03 -14.96
N VAL A 652 12.03 15.96 -15.76
CA VAL A 652 10.80 15.43 -16.37
C VAL A 652 10.35 14.20 -15.62
N MET A 653 9.04 13.98 -15.49
CA MET A 653 8.47 12.76 -14.90
C MET A 653 7.56 12.10 -15.94
N VAL A 654 7.98 10.96 -16.50
CA VAL A 654 7.32 10.26 -17.60
C VAL A 654 7.04 8.81 -17.21
N THR A 655 5.90 8.27 -17.60
CA THR A 655 5.57 6.84 -17.47
C THR A 655 6.00 6.10 -18.73
N TYR A 656 6.69 4.97 -18.61
CA TYR A 656 7.10 4.18 -19.76
C TYR A 656 6.99 2.65 -19.51
N PRO A 657 6.37 1.86 -20.46
CA PRO A 657 5.57 2.36 -21.58
C PRO A 657 4.49 3.32 -21.12
N SER A 658 3.97 4.16 -22.05
CA SER A 658 3.09 5.26 -21.68
C SER A 658 1.80 4.82 -21.00
N THR A 659 1.17 5.73 -20.26
CA THR A 659 -0.18 5.50 -19.68
C THR A 659 -1.26 5.24 -20.72
N HIS A 660 -0.96 5.42 -22.02
CA HIS A 660 -1.84 5.03 -23.13
C HIS A 660 -1.67 3.57 -23.56
N GLY A 661 -0.82 2.79 -22.88
CA GLY A 661 -0.55 1.40 -23.18
C GLY A 661 0.32 1.21 -24.43
N ALA A 662 1.24 2.13 -24.71
CA ALA A 662 2.04 2.12 -25.93
C ALA A 662 3.53 2.33 -25.68
N TYR A 663 4.38 1.64 -26.44
CA TYR A 663 5.82 1.96 -26.51
C TYR A 663 6.00 3.17 -27.43
N GLU A 664 6.53 4.26 -26.88
CA GLU A 664 6.83 5.48 -27.62
C GLU A 664 8.25 5.41 -28.17
N ASP A 665 8.43 5.65 -29.49
CA ASP A 665 9.73 5.66 -30.14
C ASP A 665 10.65 6.79 -29.65
N GLY A 666 10.07 7.89 -29.19
CA GLY A 666 10.77 9.12 -28.83
C GLY A 666 11.40 9.15 -27.43
N ILE A 667 11.29 8.08 -26.62
CA ILE A 667 11.72 8.11 -25.22
C ILE A 667 13.21 8.42 -25.03
N ALA A 668 14.08 7.83 -25.83
CA ALA A 668 15.53 8.09 -25.75
C ALA A 668 15.87 9.55 -26.16
N GLU A 669 15.16 10.10 -27.12
CA GLU A 669 15.30 11.52 -27.51
C GLU A 669 14.79 12.45 -26.41
N LEU A 670 13.65 12.13 -25.78
CA LEU A 670 13.12 12.86 -24.63
C LEU A 670 14.18 12.93 -23.51
N CYS A 671 14.77 11.81 -23.14
CA CYS A 671 15.81 11.75 -22.11
C CYS A 671 17.00 12.63 -22.45
N ARG A 672 17.51 12.52 -23.67
CA ARG A 672 18.63 13.34 -24.15
C ARG A 672 18.32 14.83 -24.10
N THR A 673 17.15 15.24 -24.58
CA THR A 673 16.72 16.65 -24.59
C THR A 673 16.68 17.23 -23.18
N VAL A 674 16.14 16.49 -22.20
CA VAL A 674 16.07 16.93 -20.81
C VAL A 674 17.46 17.07 -20.20
N HIS A 675 18.37 16.13 -20.45
CA HIS A 675 19.76 16.18 -19.98
C HIS A 675 20.54 17.34 -20.58
N GLU A 676 20.35 17.64 -21.86
CA GLU A 676 21.00 18.78 -22.53
C GLU A 676 20.64 20.14 -21.88
N HIS A 677 19.46 20.21 -21.24
CA HIS A 677 19.01 21.40 -20.50
C HIS A 677 19.28 21.29 -18.97
N GLY A 678 20.04 20.27 -18.54
CA GLY A 678 20.48 20.08 -17.15
C GLY A 678 19.43 19.51 -16.21
N GLY A 679 18.28 19.06 -16.71
CA GLY A 679 17.26 18.34 -15.96
C GLY A 679 17.61 16.87 -15.77
N GLN A 680 16.86 16.19 -14.88
CA GLN A 680 16.93 14.74 -14.65
C GLN A 680 15.68 14.06 -15.20
N VAL A 681 15.80 12.77 -15.56
CA VAL A 681 14.69 11.98 -16.09
C VAL A 681 14.19 11.01 -15.02
N TYR A 682 12.97 11.25 -14.57
CA TYR A 682 12.24 10.33 -13.71
C TYR A 682 11.32 9.45 -14.58
N VAL A 683 11.58 8.15 -14.60
CA VAL A 683 10.74 7.17 -15.29
C VAL A 683 9.82 6.49 -14.28
N ASP A 684 8.51 6.72 -14.36
CA ASP A 684 7.52 6.01 -13.57
C ASP A 684 7.52 4.52 -13.94
N GLY A 685 7.93 3.67 -12.99
CA GLY A 685 8.09 2.24 -13.18
C GLY A 685 6.82 1.43 -12.93
N ALA A 686 5.64 2.04 -12.91
CA ALA A 686 4.37 1.35 -12.75
C ALA A 686 4.14 0.29 -13.84
N ASN A 687 4.65 0.53 -15.05
CA ASN A 687 4.47 -0.32 -16.23
C ASN A 687 5.68 -1.24 -16.51
N LEU A 688 6.54 -1.48 -15.52
CA LEU A 688 7.74 -2.31 -15.66
C LEU A 688 7.44 -3.75 -16.12
N ASN A 689 6.21 -4.25 -15.92
CA ASN A 689 5.77 -5.57 -16.39
C ASN A 689 5.89 -5.73 -17.91
N ALA A 690 5.94 -4.63 -18.66
CA ALA A 690 6.16 -4.63 -20.10
C ALA A 690 7.64 -4.56 -20.51
N LEU A 691 8.58 -4.47 -19.57
CA LEU A 691 9.98 -4.17 -19.87
C LEU A 691 10.97 -5.27 -19.48
N LEU A 692 10.66 -6.16 -18.52
CA LEU A 692 11.63 -7.12 -17.99
C LEU A 692 12.29 -7.97 -19.08
N GLY A 693 13.60 -7.89 -19.16
CA GLY A 693 14.40 -8.63 -20.13
C GLY A 693 14.39 -8.07 -21.56
N HIS A 694 13.54 -7.06 -21.86
CA HIS A 694 13.45 -6.45 -23.19
C HIS A 694 13.94 -5.00 -23.23
N ALA A 695 13.77 -4.26 -22.16
CA ALA A 695 14.29 -2.89 -22.03
C ALA A 695 14.55 -2.57 -20.55
N ARG A 696 15.51 -1.68 -20.28
CA ARG A 696 15.85 -1.25 -18.94
C ARG A 696 15.83 0.28 -18.87
N PRO A 697 15.06 0.87 -17.95
CA PRO A 697 14.93 2.33 -17.82
C PRO A 697 16.28 3.07 -17.68
N GLY A 698 17.22 2.50 -16.95
CA GLY A 698 18.55 3.07 -16.78
C GLY A 698 19.36 3.12 -18.09
N ASP A 699 19.16 2.16 -18.99
CA ASP A 699 19.92 2.08 -20.25
C ASP A 699 19.44 3.09 -21.30
N PHE A 700 18.15 3.45 -21.34
CA PHE A 700 17.65 4.42 -22.30
C PHE A 700 17.65 5.87 -21.82
N GLY A 701 18.21 6.13 -20.63
CA GLY A 701 18.43 7.47 -20.12
C GLY A 701 17.58 7.90 -18.92
N GLY A 702 16.91 6.96 -18.25
CA GLY A 702 16.29 7.24 -16.96
C GLY A 702 17.33 7.44 -15.86
N ASP A 703 17.15 8.47 -15.02
CA ASP A 703 18.02 8.73 -13.86
C ASP A 703 17.43 8.15 -12.57
N VAL A 704 16.11 8.09 -12.49
CA VAL A 704 15.36 7.55 -11.33
C VAL A 704 14.13 6.81 -11.81
N SER A 705 13.81 5.71 -11.14
CA SER A 705 12.49 5.08 -11.21
C SER A 705 12.01 4.68 -9.83
N HIS A 706 10.70 4.82 -9.55
CA HIS A 706 10.10 3.96 -8.53
C HIS A 706 9.61 2.66 -9.15
N LEU A 707 9.52 1.62 -8.35
CA LEU A 707 9.00 0.32 -8.76
C LEU A 707 7.76 -0.03 -7.93
N ASN A 708 6.84 -0.79 -8.51
CA ASN A 708 5.68 -1.29 -7.79
C ASN A 708 5.80 -2.82 -7.67
N LEU A 709 6.31 -3.32 -6.54
CA LEU A 709 6.48 -4.77 -6.37
C LEU A 709 5.15 -5.51 -6.32
N HIS A 710 4.07 -4.80 -5.97
CA HIS A 710 2.69 -5.32 -6.00
C HIS A 710 2.07 -5.32 -7.42
N LYS A 711 2.83 -4.99 -8.45
CA LYS A 711 2.44 -5.12 -9.87
C LYS A 711 3.33 -6.16 -10.55
N THR A 712 4.59 -5.82 -10.80
CA THR A 712 5.53 -6.63 -11.58
C THR A 712 6.08 -7.84 -10.81
N PHE A 713 6.19 -7.78 -9.47
CA PHE A 713 6.93 -8.76 -8.66
C PHE A 713 6.06 -9.46 -7.61
N CYS A 714 4.81 -9.72 -7.91
CA CYS A 714 3.89 -10.63 -7.21
C CYS A 714 3.57 -10.30 -5.73
N ILE A 715 3.95 -9.14 -5.18
CA ILE A 715 3.37 -8.74 -3.91
C ILE A 715 1.87 -8.53 -4.10
N PRO A 716 1.01 -9.09 -3.24
CA PRO A 716 -0.42 -9.05 -3.45
C PRO A 716 -1.00 -7.64 -3.26
N HIS A 717 -2.09 -7.34 -3.97
CA HIS A 717 -2.79 -6.06 -3.86
C HIS A 717 -3.57 -5.89 -2.55
N GLY A 718 -3.99 -7.00 -1.89
CA GLY A 718 -4.58 -7.01 -0.57
C GLY A 718 -5.80 -6.10 -0.37
N GLY A 719 -6.55 -5.83 -1.45
CA GLY A 719 -7.68 -4.89 -1.39
C GLY A 719 -7.28 -3.40 -1.44
N GLY A 720 -6.02 -3.11 -1.74
CA GLY A 720 -5.45 -1.75 -1.77
C GLY A 720 -4.21 -1.58 -0.88
N GLY A 721 -3.46 -2.61 -0.74
CA GLY A 721 -2.22 -2.78 0.05
C GLY A 721 -2.21 -4.12 0.77
N PRO A 722 -1.00 -4.69 0.93
CA PRO A 722 0.24 -4.03 1.34
C PRO A 722 0.94 -3.27 0.22
N GLY A 723 1.64 -2.18 0.59
CA GLY A 723 2.42 -1.35 -0.29
C GLY A 723 3.93 -1.51 -0.09
N VAL A 724 4.67 -1.52 -1.20
CA VAL A 724 6.11 -1.30 -1.23
C VAL A 724 6.48 -0.74 -2.60
N GLY A 725 7.32 0.29 -2.61
CA GLY A 725 7.67 1.02 -3.84
C GLY A 725 9.16 1.39 -3.87
N PRO A 726 10.06 0.44 -4.15
CA PRO A 726 11.49 0.72 -4.21
C PRO A 726 11.80 1.89 -5.13
N VAL A 727 12.82 2.67 -4.78
CA VAL A 727 13.39 3.70 -5.63
C VAL A 727 14.73 3.23 -6.16
N ALA A 728 14.88 3.23 -7.48
CA ALA A 728 16.08 2.86 -8.22
C ALA A 728 16.71 4.11 -8.84
N VAL A 729 18.04 4.25 -8.79
CA VAL A 729 18.71 5.47 -9.20
C VAL A 729 20.00 5.22 -9.98
N ALA A 730 20.34 6.13 -10.90
CA ALA A 730 21.63 6.18 -11.57
C ALA A 730 22.77 6.54 -10.59
N GLU A 731 24.02 6.25 -10.97
CA GLU A 731 25.23 6.34 -10.13
C GLU A 731 25.36 7.71 -9.40
N HIS A 732 25.11 8.80 -10.09
CA HIS A 732 25.26 10.14 -9.52
C HIS A 732 24.20 10.50 -8.47
N LEU A 733 23.12 9.74 -8.39
CA LEU A 733 22.05 9.92 -7.43
C LEU A 733 22.14 8.96 -6.22
N VAL A 734 23.05 8.00 -6.24
CA VAL A 734 23.24 7.03 -5.13
C VAL A 734 23.43 7.71 -3.76
N PRO A 735 24.22 8.80 -3.63
CA PRO A 735 24.39 9.52 -2.36
C PRO A 735 23.09 10.15 -1.81
N PHE A 736 22.06 10.26 -2.63
CA PHE A 736 20.78 10.89 -2.30
C PHE A 736 19.63 9.88 -2.14
N LEU A 737 19.94 8.59 -1.96
CA LEU A 737 18.94 7.59 -1.60
C LEU A 737 18.35 7.85 -0.21
N PRO A 738 17.14 7.34 0.09
CA PRO A 738 16.55 7.44 1.42
C PRO A 738 17.49 6.96 2.53
N SER A 739 17.60 7.76 3.60
CA SER A 739 18.37 7.43 4.79
C SER A 739 17.43 7.23 5.98
N HIS A 740 17.96 6.67 7.10
CA HIS A 740 17.15 6.49 8.29
C HIS A 740 18.04 6.58 9.54
N PRO A 741 17.68 7.37 10.58
CA PRO A 741 18.54 7.59 11.75
C PRO A 741 18.84 6.31 12.54
N LEU A 742 17.91 5.35 12.52
CA LEU A 742 18.03 4.05 13.19
C LEU A 742 18.39 2.91 12.21
N HIS A 743 18.94 3.23 11.03
CA HIS A 743 19.33 2.20 10.07
C HIS A 743 20.45 1.33 10.68
N PRO A 744 20.35 -0.04 10.56
CA PRO A 744 21.37 -0.94 11.10
C PRO A 744 22.73 -0.76 10.42
N ASP A 745 22.77 -0.35 9.15
CA ASP A 745 23.99 0.04 8.43
C ASP A 745 24.23 1.56 8.60
N PRO A 746 25.34 1.97 9.26
CA PRO A 746 25.69 3.38 9.41
C PRO A 746 25.81 4.15 8.10
N ALA A 747 26.25 3.50 7.01
CA ALA A 747 26.38 4.15 5.70
C ALA A 747 25.02 4.60 5.11
N ARG A 748 23.92 4.02 5.56
CA ARG A 748 22.56 4.39 5.13
C ARG A 748 21.86 5.36 6.10
N ARG A 749 22.62 6.03 6.98
CA ARG A 749 22.11 7.08 7.89
C ARG A 749 22.23 8.48 7.29
N GLU A 750 22.90 8.63 6.17
CA GLU A 750 23.04 9.88 5.42
C GLU A 750 22.34 9.76 4.05
N GLY A 751 21.66 10.82 3.61
CA GLY A 751 20.87 10.88 2.39
C GLY A 751 19.78 11.95 2.46
N ILE A 752 18.66 11.72 1.75
CA ILE A 752 17.54 12.69 1.73
C ILE A 752 16.67 12.70 3.00
N GLY A 753 16.99 11.88 4.00
CA GLY A 753 16.15 11.67 5.17
C GLY A 753 15.23 10.44 5.05
N ALA A 754 14.47 10.18 6.14
CA ALA A 754 13.58 9.02 6.21
C ALA A 754 12.29 9.26 5.41
N ILE A 755 11.93 8.31 4.57
CA ILE A 755 10.69 8.30 3.79
C ILE A 755 9.60 7.50 4.51
N SER A 756 9.96 6.44 5.23
CA SER A 756 9.09 5.61 6.05
C SER A 756 9.62 5.45 7.46
N ALA A 757 8.75 5.03 8.39
CA ALA A 757 9.10 4.86 9.81
C ALA A 757 10.08 3.71 10.07
N ALA A 758 10.17 2.72 9.17
CA ALA A 758 11.13 1.64 9.28
C ALA A 758 12.26 1.75 8.24
N PRO A 759 13.48 1.31 8.57
CA PRO A 759 14.66 1.42 7.69
C PRO A 759 14.49 0.77 6.32
N TYR A 760 13.69 -0.29 6.23
CA TYR A 760 13.39 -1.04 5.01
C TYR A 760 11.90 -1.03 4.65
N GLY A 761 11.14 -0.08 5.19
CA GLY A 761 9.70 0.09 4.89
C GLY A 761 8.88 -1.17 5.16
N SER A 762 8.30 -1.75 4.10
CA SER A 762 7.46 -2.95 4.18
C SER A 762 8.29 -4.24 4.07
N ALA A 763 9.32 -4.41 4.89
CA ALA A 763 10.31 -5.47 4.78
C ALA A 763 9.72 -6.89 4.89
N GLY A 764 8.66 -7.08 5.67
CA GLY A 764 8.07 -8.41 5.93
C GLY A 764 7.45 -9.08 4.71
N ILE A 765 7.16 -8.34 3.64
CA ILE A 765 6.60 -8.88 2.39
C ILE A 765 7.63 -9.00 1.27
N LEU A 766 8.88 -8.58 1.47
CA LEU A 766 9.94 -8.72 0.47
C LEU A 766 10.28 -10.18 0.13
N PRO A 767 10.14 -11.16 1.05
CA PRO A 767 10.28 -12.57 0.70
C PRO A 767 9.39 -13.04 -0.46
N ILE A 768 8.23 -12.40 -0.68
CA ILE A 768 7.32 -12.71 -1.79
C ILE A 768 8.02 -12.42 -3.13
N SER A 769 8.50 -11.19 -3.32
CA SER A 769 9.21 -10.80 -4.54
C SER A 769 10.53 -11.54 -4.71
N TRP A 770 11.23 -11.83 -3.61
CA TRP A 770 12.43 -12.66 -3.63
C TRP A 770 12.11 -14.06 -4.17
N ALA A 771 11.08 -14.72 -3.66
CA ALA A 771 10.63 -16.05 -4.12
C ALA A 771 10.25 -16.02 -5.60
N TYR A 772 9.48 -15.03 -6.03
CA TYR A 772 9.08 -14.86 -7.43
C TYR A 772 10.30 -14.76 -8.35
N VAL A 773 11.23 -13.83 -8.08
CA VAL A 773 12.43 -13.66 -8.92
C VAL A 773 13.31 -14.91 -8.89
N ALA A 774 13.47 -15.54 -7.73
CA ALA A 774 14.28 -16.75 -7.58
C ALA A 774 13.69 -17.95 -8.34
N MET A 775 12.37 -18.10 -8.37
CA MET A 775 11.71 -19.21 -9.08
C MET A 775 11.58 -18.96 -10.59
N MET A 776 11.44 -17.69 -11.01
CA MET A 776 11.38 -17.33 -12.43
C MET A 776 12.77 -17.32 -13.09
N GLY A 777 13.79 -16.84 -12.40
CA GLY A 777 15.09 -16.55 -12.99
C GLY A 777 15.02 -15.53 -14.14
N GLY A 778 16.14 -15.22 -14.76
CA GLY A 778 16.17 -14.21 -15.84
C GLY A 778 15.31 -14.57 -17.05
N ALA A 779 15.40 -15.82 -17.51
CA ALA A 779 14.62 -16.29 -18.65
C ALA A 779 13.10 -16.31 -18.38
N GLY A 780 12.70 -16.70 -17.17
CA GLY A 780 11.28 -16.71 -16.77
C GLY A 780 10.70 -15.30 -16.70
N LEU A 781 11.43 -14.32 -16.16
CA LEU A 781 11.01 -12.92 -16.14
C LEU A 781 10.86 -12.34 -17.55
N THR A 782 11.79 -12.65 -18.47
CA THR A 782 11.68 -12.24 -19.87
C THR A 782 10.46 -12.87 -20.54
N ARG A 783 10.22 -14.18 -20.31
CA ARG A 783 9.04 -14.90 -20.82
C ARG A 783 7.73 -14.28 -20.27
N SER A 784 7.70 -13.94 -18.99
CA SER A 784 6.55 -13.27 -18.34
C SER A 784 6.16 -11.99 -19.08
N THR A 785 7.11 -11.08 -19.29
CA THR A 785 6.89 -9.86 -20.07
C THR A 785 6.45 -10.14 -21.51
N SER A 786 7.09 -11.10 -22.19
CA SER A 786 6.74 -11.44 -23.55
C SER A 786 5.28 -11.86 -23.68
N VAL A 787 4.81 -12.71 -22.76
CA VAL A 787 3.42 -13.19 -22.77
C VAL A 787 2.45 -12.08 -22.31
N ALA A 788 2.84 -11.21 -21.37
CA ALA A 788 2.00 -10.07 -20.98
C ALA A 788 1.71 -9.14 -22.16
N VAL A 789 2.74 -8.82 -22.96
CA VAL A 789 2.58 -8.02 -24.19
C VAL A 789 1.76 -8.76 -25.25
N LEU A 790 1.99 -10.06 -25.43
CA LEU A 790 1.20 -10.88 -26.34
C LEU A 790 -0.28 -10.91 -25.95
N SER A 791 -0.60 -11.15 -24.69
CA SER A 791 -1.97 -11.23 -24.18
C SER A 791 -2.74 -9.92 -24.41
N ALA A 792 -2.10 -8.76 -24.16
CA ALA A 792 -2.72 -7.46 -24.44
C ALA A 792 -2.97 -7.24 -25.94
N ASN A 793 -2.02 -7.61 -26.79
CA ASN A 793 -2.19 -7.51 -28.26
C ASN A 793 -3.23 -8.49 -28.79
N TYR A 794 -3.30 -9.70 -28.22
CA TYR A 794 -4.35 -10.67 -28.55
C TYR A 794 -5.75 -10.11 -28.26
N LEU A 795 -5.98 -9.57 -27.05
CA LEU A 795 -7.27 -8.93 -26.73
C LEU A 795 -7.54 -7.71 -27.63
N ALA A 796 -6.53 -6.88 -27.87
CA ALA A 796 -6.65 -5.72 -28.75
C ALA A 796 -7.05 -6.11 -30.19
N ALA A 797 -6.50 -7.19 -30.71
CA ALA A 797 -6.86 -7.70 -32.05
C ALA A 797 -8.27 -8.30 -32.10
N ARG A 798 -8.59 -9.16 -31.12
CA ARG A 798 -9.89 -9.85 -31.03
C ARG A 798 -11.07 -8.90 -30.82
N LEU A 799 -10.83 -7.77 -30.11
CA LEU A 799 -11.87 -6.80 -29.77
C LEU A 799 -11.95 -5.63 -30.76
N ALA A 800 -10.97 -5.42 -31.63
CA ALA A 800 -10.88 -4.24 -32.53
C ALA A 800 -12.09 -4.00 -33.40
N GLU A 801 -12.75 -5.04 -33.89
CA GLU A 801 -13.97 -4.94 -34.72
C GLU A 801 -15.20 -4.50 -33.90
N HIS A 802 -15.18 -4.72 -32.62
CA HIS A 802 -16.28 -4.43 -31.69
C HIS A 802 -16.07 -3.10 -30.92
N PHE A 803 -14.84 -2.87 -30.49
CA PHE A 803 -14.40 -1.71 -29.71
C PHE A 803 -13.07 -1.22 -30.28
N PRO A 804 -13.02 -0.05 -30.94
CA PRO A 804 -11.77 0.47 -31.47
C PRO A 804 -10.70 0.60 -30.38
N VAL A 805 -9.48 0.16 -30.68
CA VAL A 805 -8.31 0.40 -29.85
C VAL A 805 -7.83 1.82 -30.11
N LEU A 806 -7.83 2.67 -29.05
CA LEU A 806 -7.65 4.10 -29.21
C LEU A 806 -6.21 4.49 -29.55
N TYR A 807 -5.24 3.86 -28.91
CA TYR A 807 -3.82 4.15 -29.10
C TYR A 807 -3.04 2.87 -29.42
N ARG A 808 -2.06 3.02 -30.29
CA ARG A 808 -1.08 1.99 -30.64
C ARG A 808 0.29 2.67 -30.74
N GLY A 809 1.33 1.97 -30.33
CA GLY A 809 2.71 2.47 -30.37
C GLY A 809 3.51 1.89 -31.53
N HIS A 810 4.76 1.60 -31.25
CA HIS A 810 5.72 1.06 -32.22
C HIS A 810 5.17 -0.16 -32.94
N GLY A 811 5.40 -0.24 -34.25
CA GLY A 811 4.91 -1.33 -35.10
C GLY A 811 3.39 -1.47 -35.20
N GLY A 812 2.60 -0.56 -34.66
CA GLY A 812 1.15 -0.65 -34.59
C GLY A 812 0.63 -1.58 -33.47
N HIS A 813 1.51 -1.93 -32.53
CA HIS A 813 1.20 -2.78 -31.38
C HIS A 813 0.84 -1.97 -30.13
N VAL A 814 0.20 -2.61 -29.15
CA VAL A 814 0.09 -2.12 -27.78
C VAL A 814 1.20 -2.72 -26.92
N ALA A 815 1.45 -2.16 -25.74
CA ALA A 815 2.35 -2.76 -24.76
C ALA A 815 1.62 -3.90 -24.00
N HIS A 816 1.63 -3.89 -22.66
CA HIS A 816 0.96 -4.91 -21.84
C HIS A 816 -0.51 -4.61 -21.51
N GLU A 817 -1.02 -3.50 -21.99
CA GLU A 817 -2.41 -3.03 -21.81
C GLU A 817 -2.92 -2.32 -23.06
N CYS A 818 -4.24 -2.22 -23.21
CA CYS A 818 -4.86 -1.50 -24.32
C CYS A 818 -6.05 -0.65 -23.87
N ILE A 819 -6.35 0.41 -24.61
CA ILE A 819 -7.48 1.30 -24.36
C ILE A 819 -8.56 1.08 -25.43
N LEU A 820 -9.72 0.60 -25.00
CA LEU A 820 -10.91 0.42 -25.83
C LEU A 820 -11.77 1.69 -25.82
N ASP A 821 -12.07 2.24 -26.99
CA ASP A 821 -12.85 3.47 -27.15
C ASP A 821 -14.35 3.18 -27.26
N LEU A 822 -15.11 3.67 -26.29
CA LEU A 822 -16.58 3.53 -26.24
C LEU A 822 -17.31 4.84 -26.56
N ARG A 823 -16.60 5.95 -26.86
CA ARG A 823 -17.21 7.28 -27.01
C ARG A 823 -18.23 7.33 -28.15
N GLU A 824 -17.98 6.67 -29.29
CA GLU A 824 -18.95 6.61 -30.40
C GLU A 824 -20.16 5.76 -30.04
N LEU A 825 -19.92 4.62 -29.37
CA LEU A 825 -20.99 3.75 -28.89
C LEU A 825 -21.88 4.48 -27.88
N THR A 826 -21.27 5.25 -26.98
CA THR A 826 -22.02 6.09 -26.02
C THR A 826 -22.86 7.14 -26.73
N ARG A 827 -22.32 7.81 -27.78
CA ARG A 827 -23.07 8.81 -28.55
C ARG A 827 -24.26 8.22 -29.28
N SER A 828 -24.11 7.04 -29.87
CA SER A 828 -25.14 6.40 -30.67
C SER A 828 -26.23 5.67 -29.90
N SER A 829 -25.90 5.13 -28.72
CA SER A 829 -26.78 4.28 -27.90
C SER A 829 -27.21 4.91 -26.56
N GLY A 830 -26.45 5.89 -26.05
CA GLY A 830 -26.58 6.39 -24.67
C GLY A 830 -25.96 5.47 -23.60
N VAL A 831 -25.41 4.29 -23.96
CA VAL A 831 -24.77 3.36 -23.05
C VAL A 831 -23.44 3.95 -22.56
N SER A 832 -23.24 4.06 -21.26
CA SER A 832 -22.02 4.57 -20.66
C SER A 832 -20.99 3.45 -20.41
N VAL A 833 -19.71 3.81 -20.21
CA VAL A 833 -18.68 2.85 -19.74
C VAL A 833 -19.05 2.22 -18.41
N ASP A 834 -19.76 2.95 -17.53
CA ASP A 834 -20.25 2.40 -16.26
C ASP A 834 -21.29 1.28 -16.48
N ASP A 835 -22.19 1.46 -17.47
CA ASP A 835 -23.15 0.41 -17.84
C ASP A 835 -22.46 -0.87 -18.31
N VAL A 836 -21.42 -0.74 -19.14
CA VAL A 836 -20.62 -1.87 -19.63
C VAL A 836 -19.88 -2.53 -18.45
N ALA A 837 -19.27 -1.74 -17.57
CA ALA A 837 -18.58 -2.25 -16.39
C ALA A 837 -19.52 -3.04 -15.46
N LYS A 838 -20.71 -2.51 -15.17
CA LYS A 838 -21.69 -3.21 -14.35
C LYS A 838 -22.22 -4.48 -15.02
N ARG A 839 -22.34 -4.46 -16.34
CA ARG A 839 -22.78 -5.65 -17.11
C ARG A 839 -21.73 -6.76 -17.11
N LEU A 840 -20.43 -6.42 -17.15
CA LEU A 840 -19.33 -7.39 -17.01
C LEU A 840 -19.39 -8.17 -15.70
N VAL A 841 -19.90 -7.57 -14.62
CA VAL A 841 -20.12 -8.28 -13.35
C VAL A 841 -21.11 -9.44 -13.52
N ASP A 842 -22.16 -9.26 -14.34
CA ASP A 842 -23.12 -10.34 -14.65
C ASP A 842 -22.48 -11.49 -15.46
N TYR A 843 -21.45 -11.19 -16.25
CA TYR A 843 -20.62 -12.18 -16.95
C TYR A 843 -19.55 -12.81 -16.06
N GLY A 844 -19.44 -12.41 -14.78
CA GLY A 844 -18.48 -12.93 -13.81
C GLY A 844 -17.08 -12.36 -13.96
N PHE A 845 -16.96 -11.06 -14.33
CA PHE A 845 -15.71 -10.34 -14.38
C PHE A 845 -15.69 -9.13 -13.44
N HIS A 846 -14.54 -8.87 -12.87
CA HIS A 846 -14.21 -7.51 -12.45
C HIS A 846 -14.02 -6.65 -13.70
N ALA A 847 -14.66 -5.49 -13.77
CA ALA A 847 -14.51 -4.66 -14.95
C ALA A 847 -13.13 -4.00 -15.06
N PRO A 848 -12.67 -3.70 -16.29
CA PRO A 848 -11.46 -2.91 -16.53
C PRO A 848 -11.53 -1.50 -15.93
N THR A 849 -10.40 -0.80 -15.91
CA THR A 849 -10.33 0.61 -15.47
C THR A 849 -11.14 1.51 -16.40
N MET A 850 -12.05 2.29 -15.80
CA MET A 850 -12.98 3.15 -16.54
C MET A 850 -12.44 4.58 -16.67
N SER A 851 -12.60 5.17 -17.85
CA SER A 851 -12.38 6.61 -18.11
C SER A 851 -11.01 7.12 -17.68
N PHE A 852 -9.98 6.29 -17.82
CA PHE A 852 -8.60 6.64 -17.56
C PHE A 852 -7.68 6.05 -18.66
N PRO A 853 -6.67 6.81 -19.12
CA PRO A 853 -6.47 8.25 -18.94
C PRO A 853 -7.45 9.11 -19.73
N VAL A 854 -8.23 8.50 -20.60
CA VAL A 854 -9.20 9.19 -21.49
C VAL A 854 -10.64 8.90 -21.04
N ALA A 855 -11.43 9.96 -20.88
CA ALA A 855 -12.85 9.81 -20.53
C ALA A 855 -13.63 9.03 -21.60
N GLY A 856 -14.51 8.13 -21.16
CA GLY A 856 -15.34 7.33 -22.07
C GLY A 856 -14.64 6.10 -22.67
N THR A 857 -13.58 5.63 -22.05
CA THR A 857 -12.82 4.44 -22.49
C THR A 857 -12.75 3.38 -21.38
N LEU A 858 -12.35 2.16 -21.77
CA LEU A 858 -11.95 1.08 -20.87
C LEU A 858 -10.48 0.75 -21.11
N MET A 859 -9.69 0.71 -20.05
CA MET A 859 -8.30 0.29 -20.11
C MET A 859 -8.18 -1.13 -19.58
N VAL A 860 -7.66 -2.02 -20.42
CA VAL A 860 -7.62 -3.48 -20.18
C VAL A 860 -6.17 -3.95 -20.09
N GLU A 861 -5.80 -4.58 -18.98
CA GLU A 861 -4.52 -5.25 -18.77
C GLU A 861 -4.79 -6.71 -18.35
N PRO A 862 -4.56 -7.71 -19.24
CA PRO A 862 -4.86 -9.11 -18.95
C PRO A 862 -3.83 -9.82 -18.08
N THR A 863 -2.62 -9.37 -18.01
CA THR A 863 -1.41 -10.02 -17.46
C THR A 863 -0.98 -11.31 -18.17
N GLU A 864 0.21 -11.80 -17.85
CA GLU A 864 0.76 -13.07 -18.38
C GLU A 864 0.25 -14.30 -17.64
N SER A 865 -0.34 -14.13 -16.46
CA SER A 865 -0.76 -15.27 -15.62
C SER A 865 -2.17 -15.80 -15.95
N GLU A 866 -2.90 -15.09 -16.81
CA GLU A 866 -4.21 -15.55 -17.26
C GLU A 866 -4.09 -16.50 -18.48
N ASP A 867 -4.82 -17.60 -18.44
CA ASP A 867 -4.83 -18.57 -19.54
C ASP A 867 -5.66 -18.11 -20.75
N LEU A 868 -5.46 -18.75 -21.91
CA LEU A 868 -6.16 -18.39 -23.12
C LEU A 868 -7.68 -18.57 -22.99
N ALA A 869 -8.13 -19.55 -22.24
CA ALA A 869 -9.56 -19.80 -22.04
C ALA A 869 -10.24 -18.64 -21.29
N GLU A 870 -9.57 -18.04 -20.30
CA GLU A 870 -10.09 -16.87 -19.58
C GLU A 870 -10.04 -15.60 -20.44
N LEU A 871 -9.00 -15.45 -21.27
CA LEU A 871 -8.92 -14.35 -22.24
C LEU A 871 -10.06 -14.45 -23.28
N ASP A 872 -10.32 -15.63 -23.82
CA ASP A 872 -11.42 -15.88 -24.75
C ASP A 872 -12.79 -15.66 -24.10
N ARG A 873 -12.96 -16.08 -22.84
CA ARG A 873 -14.18 -15.82 -22.06
C ARG A 873 -14.45 -14.31 -21.91
N PHE A 874 -13.38 -13.52 -21.73
CA PHE A 874 -13.50 -12.05 -21.68
C PHE A 874 -13.88 -11.47 -23.05
N VAL A 875 -13.27 -11.93 -24.14
CA VAL A 875 -13.62 -11.54 -25.52
C VAL A 875 -15.09 -11.85 -25.81
N ASP A 876 -15.56 -13.04 -25.45
CA ASP A 876 -16.94 -13.47 -25.65
C ASP A 876 -17.93 -12.59 -24.90
N ALA A 877 -17.61 -12.27 -23.63
CA ALA A 877 -18.43 -11.37 -22.80
C ALA A 877 -18.51 -9.97 -23.42
N MET A 878 -17.38 -9.38 -23.82
CA MET A 878 -17.34 -8.06 -24.46
C MET A 878 -18.10 -8.05 -25.82
N THR A 879 -17.96 -9.10 -26.63
CA THR A 879 -18.65 -9.22 -27.88
C THR A 879 -20.17 -9.35 -27.69
N ALA A 880 -20.62 -10.11 -26.69
CA ALA A 880 -22.04 -10.20 -26.34
C ALA A 880 -22.58 -8.85 -25.84
N ILE A 881 -21.83 -8.13 -25.00
CA ILE A 881 -22.19 -6.77 -24.55
C ILE A 881 -22.29 -5.82 -25.74
N ARG A 882 -21.40 -5.93 -26.74
CA ARG A 882 -21.49 -5.14 -27.97
C ARG A 882 -22.82 -5.42 -28.70
N GLY A 883 -23.28 -6.66 -28.78
CA GLY A 883 -24.59 -7.02 -29.34
C GLY A 883 -25.76 -6.38 -28.56
N GLU A 884 -25.68 -6.33 -27.24
CA GLU A 884 -26.66 -5.61 -26.38
C GLU A 884 -26.65 -4.09 -26.69
N ILE A 885 -25.50 -3.47 -26.87
CA ILE A 885 -25.34 -2.04 -27.23
C ILE A 885 -25.96 -1.78 -28.60
N ASP A 886 -25.70 -2.64 -29.59
CA ASP A 886 -26.24 -2.50 -30.98
C ASP A 886 -27.77 -2.65 -30.98
N ALA A 887 -28.35 -3.51 -30.15
CA ALA A 887 -29.80 -3.62 -29.99
C ALA A 887 -30.42 -2.31 -29.45
N ILE A 888 -29.75 -1.64 -28.55
CA ILE A 888 -30.18 -0.32 -28.03
C ILE A 888 -30.02 0.76 -29.11
N ALA A 889 -28.86 0.85 -29.76
CA ALA A 889 -28.59 1.82 -30.82
C ALA A 889 -29.55 1.73 -32.01
N SER A 890 -30.00 0.52 -32.31
CA SER A 890 -31.01 0.27 -33.35
C SER A 890 -32.48 0.50 -32.92
N GLY A 891 -32.70 0.86 -31.66
CA GLY A 891 -34.04 1.09 -31.10
C GLY A 891 -34.86 -0.19 -30.85
N LYS A 892 -34.26 -1.38 -30.89
CA LYS A 892 -34.90 -2.65 -30.55
C LYS A 892 -35.16 -2.80 -29.04
N VAL A 893 -34.31 -2.18 -28.23
CA VAL A 893 -34.39 -2.17 -26.76
C VAL A 893 -34.25 -0.74 -26.29
N GLU A 894 -35.09 -0.31 -25.38
CA GLU A 894 -34.92 1.00 -24.68
C GLU A 894 -33.83 0.90 -23.64
N LEU A 895 -32.93 1.87 -23.59
CA LEU A 895 -31.77 1.89 -22.69
C LEU A 895 -32.18 1.65 -21.23
N GLU A 896 -33.16 2.40 -20.70
CA GLU A 896 -33.61 2.30 -19.32
C GLU A 896 -34.25 0.95 -18.95
N GLN A 897 -34.61 0.18 -19.97
CA GLN A 897 -35.20 -1.15 -19.83
C GLN A 897 -34.24 -2.27 -20.22
N SER A 898 -32.98 -1.95 -20.53
CA SER A 898 -31.97 -2.90 -20.95
C SER A 898 -31.29 -3.62 -19.77
N PRO A 899 -30.76 -4.83 -19.99
CA PRO A 899 -29.88 -5.50 -19.01
C PRO A 899 -28.65 -4.66 -18.64
N LEU A 900 -28.09 -3.91 -19.58
CA LEU A 900 -26.95 -3.00 -19.36
C LEU A 900 -27.22 -1.93 -18.29
N ARG A 901 -28.35 -1.21 -18.44
CA ARG A 901 -28.71 -0.14 -17.49
C ARG A 901 -29.08 -0.68 -16.10
N ARG A 902 -29.66 -1.88 -16.07
CA ARG A 902 -30.12 -2.49 -14.82
C ARG A 902 -29.12 -3.44 -14.16
N ALA A 903 -27.96 -3.64 -14.80
CA ALA A 903 -26.83 -4.39 -14.21
C ALA A 903 -26.22 -3.68 -12.99
N PRO A 904 -25.61 -4.44 -12.05
CA PRO A 904 -25.55 -5.88 -12.00
C PRO A 904 -26.79 -6.50 -11.34
N HIS A 905 -27.07 -7.77 -11.67
CA HIS A 905 -28.24 -8.50 -11.18
C HIS A 905 -27.88 -9.37 -9.97
N THR A 906 -28.53 -9.11 -8.84
CA THR A 906 -28.36 -9.89 -7.60
C THR A 906 -29.16 -11.18 -7.59
N ALA A 907 -28.77 -12.15 -6.76
CA ALA A 907 -29.55 -13.39 -6.55
C ALA A 907 -30.97 -13.10 -6.01
N GLU A 908 -31.13 -12.04 -5.22
CA GLU A 908 -32.42 -11.64 -4.67
C GLU A 908 -33.41 -11.14 -5.73
N ALA A 909 -32.93 -10.60 -6.85
CA ALA A 909 -33.75 -10.20 -7.97
C ALA A 909 -34.56 -11.38 -8.57
N LEU A 910 -34.09 -12.63 -8.37
CA LEU A 910 -34.83 -13.82 -8.80
C LEU A 910 -36.13 -14.05 -8.02
N LEU A 911 -36.24 -13.52 -6.81
CA LEU A 911 -37.44 -13.71 -5.96
C LEU A 911 -38.64 -12.91 -6.44
N SER A 912 -38.38 -11.80 -7.16
CA SER A 912 -39.42 -10.90 -7.66
C SER A 912 -38.99 -10.29 -8.99
N TRP A 913 -38.96 -11.11 -10.06
CA TRP A 913 -38.50 -10.65 -11.36
C TRP A 913 -39.50 -9.69 -12.01
N ASP A 914 -39.15 -8.42 -12.09
CA ASP A 914 -39.97 -7.35 -12.65
C ASP A 914 -39.33 -6.67 -13.87
N ARG A 915 -38.36 -7.33 -14.50
CA ARG A 915 -37.61 -6.80 -15.65
C ARG A 915 -38.33 -7.11 -16.95
N PRO A 916 -38.23 -6.24 -18.00
CA PRO A 916 -38.87 -6.48 -19.32
C PRO A 916 -38.14 -7.54 -20.18
N TYR A 917 -37.09 -8.14 -19.71
CA TYR A 917 -36.34 -9.25 -20.31
C TYR A 917 -36.38 -10.45 -19.36
N ASP A 918 -36.09 -11.65 -19.88
CA ASP A 918 -36.12 -12.90 -19.11
C ASP A 918 -34.91 -13.00 -18.14
N MET A 919 -35.04 -13.89 -17.15
CA MET A 919 -34.00 -14.13 -16.15
C MET A 919 -32.70 -14.66 -16.78
N ALA A 920 -32.79 -15.45 -17.87
CA ALA A 920 -31.61 -15.96 -18.53
C ALA A 920 -30.79 -14.81 -19.12
N THR A 921 -31.43 -13.91 -19.84
CA THR A 921 -30.79 -12.70 -20.38
C THR A 921 -30.18 -11.81 -19.30
N GLY A 922 -30.90 -11.60 -18.19
CA GLY A 922 -30.43 -10.75 -17.10
C GLY A 922 -29.28 -11.40 -16.30
N CYS A 923 -29.55 -12.56 -15.71
CA CYS A 923 -28.70 -13.15 -14.69
C CYS A 923 -27.67 -14.16 -15.25
N PHE A 924 -27.94 -14.78 -16.40
CA PHE A 924 -27.11 -15.86 -16.93
C PHE A 924 -26.68 -15.59 -18.40
N PRO A 925 -26.11 -14.41 -18.69
CA PRO A 925 -25.79 -14.04 -20.07
C PRO A 925 -24.75 -14.97 -20.71
N ALA A 926 -23.89 -15.61 -19.92
CA ALA A 926 -22.93 -16.62 -20.37
C ALA A 926 -23.53 -18.03 -20.48
N GLY A 927 -24.82 -18.20 -20.21
CA GLY A 927 -25.56 -19.43 -20.42
C GLY A 927 -25.41 -20.52 -19.34
N SER A 928 -24.44 -20.43 -18.44
CA SER A 928 -24.23 -21.40 -17.36
C SER A 928 -24.67 -20.85 -15.99
N PRO A 929 -25.64 -21.46 -15.32
CA PRO A 929 -25.98 -21.08 -13.94
C PRO A 929 -25.05 -21.70 -12.90
N ARG A 930 -24.18 -22.67 -13.25
CA ARG A 930 -23.36 -23.39 -12.27
C ARG A 930 -22.22 -22.56 -11.70
N ASP A 931 -21.58 -21.75 -12.54
CA ASP A 931 -20.39 -20.96 -12.19
C ASP A 931 -20.72 -19.46 -12.09
N LYS A 932 -21.99 -19.13 -11.85
CA LYS A 932 -22.46 -17.75 -11.70
C LYS A 932 -21.90 -17.11 -10.46
N TYR A 933 -21.14 -16.02 -10.64
CA TYR A 933 -20.84 -15.07 -9.57
C TYR A 933 -22.08 -14.17 -9.34
N TRP A 934 -22.49 -14.04 -8.08
CA TRP A 934 -23.59 -13.19 -7.68
C TRP A 934 -23.06 -11.91 -7.01
N PRO A 935 -23.30 -10.72 -7.59
CA PRO A 935 -22.96 -9.47 -6.93
C PRO A 935 -23.77 -9.34 -5.61
N ALA A 936 -23.10 -8.78 -4.60
CA ALA A 936 -23.68 -8.69 -3.26
C ALA A 936 -24.80 -7.66 -3.15
N VAL A 937 -24.77 -6.62 -4.00
CA VAL A 937 -25.76 -5.54 -4.08
C VAL A 937 -26.01 -5.16 -5.56
N ALA A 938 -27.13 -4.55 -5.85
CA ALA A 938 -27.42 -3.93 -7.12
C ALA A 938 -26.56 -2.66 -7.30
N ARG A 939 -26.74 -1.93 -8.41
CA ARG A 939 -25.97 -0.71 -8.73
C ARG A 939 -26.02 0.30 -7.57
N VAL A 940 -24.89 0.71 -7.04
CA VAL A 940 -24.78 1.61 -5.89
C VAL A 940 -25.01 3.07 -6.28
N ASP A 941 -25.87 3.77 -5.51
CA ASP A 941 -26.12 5.21 -5.68
C ASP A 941 -24.98 6.03 -5.05
N GLN A 942 -23.98 6.36 -5.87
CA GLN A 942 -22.82 7.13 -5.45
C GLN A 942 -23.21 8.55 -4.98
N ALA A 943 -24.11 9.20 -5.70
CA ALA A 943 -24.50 10.58 -5.42
C ALA A 943 -25.31 10.71 -4.12
N TRP A 944 -26.14 9.73 -3.79
CA TRP A 944 -26.85 9.70 -2.52
C TRP A 944 -25.86 9.57 -1.35
N GLY A 945 -24.89 8.68 -1.45
CA GLY A 945 -23.86 8.46 -0.42
C GLY A 945 -23.03 9.71 -0.12
N ASP A 946 -22.64 10.48 -1.16
CA ASP A 946 -21.89 11.73 -0.96
C ASP A 946 -22.71 12.85 -0.32
N ARG A 947 -24.03 12.85 -0.55
CA ARG A 947 -24.94 13.81 0.08
C ARG A 947 -25.31 13.43 1.53
N ASN A 948 -25.22 12.16 1.88
CA ASN A 948 -25.58 11.61 3.18
C ASN A 948 -24.36 10.90 3.80
N LEU A 949 -23.26 11.62 3.94
CA LEU A 949 -21.97 11.06 4.33
C LEU A 949 -22.02 10.41 5.72
N THR A 950 -21.85 9.10 5.77
CA THR A 950 -21.70 8.30 6.99
C THR A 950 -20.50 7.36 6.80
N CYS A 951 -19.49 7.49 7.66
CA CYS A 951 -18.20 6.79 7.54
C CYS A 951 -17.90 5.89 8.75
N SER A 952 -18.94 5.44 9.43
CA SER A 952 -18.90 4.44 10.51
C SER A 952 -19.94 3.36 10.25
N CYS A 953 -19.82 2.23 10.94
CA CYS A 953 -20.81 1.15 10.85
C CYS A 953 -22.20 1.69 11.20
N PRO A 954 -23.21 1.49 10.34
CA PRO A 954 -24.57 1.96 10.62
C PRO A 954 -25.14 1.20 11.83
N PRO A 955 -26.01 1.84 12.61
CA PRO A 955 -26.71 1.16 13.68
C PRO A 955 -27.56 0.00 13.12
N ILE A 956 -27.87 -0.99 13.96
CA ILE A 956 -28.61 -2.20 13.52
C ILE A 956 -29.95 -1.85 12.89
N GLU A 957 -30.62 -0.84 13.41
CA GLU A 957 -31.92 -0.35 12.92
C GLU A 957 -31.84 0.14 11.46
N ALA A 958 -30.68 0.45 10.95
CA ALA A 958 -30.49 0.82 9.53
C ALA A 958 -30.65 -0.38 8.58
N PHE A 959 -30.70 -1.60 9.11
CA PHE A 959 -30.86 -2.85 8.36
C PHE A 959 -32.25 -3.48 8.54
N GLU A 960 -33.11 -2.88 9.35
CA GLU A 960 -34.52 -3.23 9.48
C GLU A 960 -35.40 -2.59 8.37
#